data_0781bfefc33431d47a9bb8c82c444552
#
_entry.id   0781bfefc33431d47a9bb8c82c444552
#
_cell.length_a   1.000
_cell.length_b   1.000
_cell.length_c   1.000
_cell.angle_alpha   90.00
_cell.angle_beta   90.00
_cell.angle_gamma   90.00
#
_symmetry.space_group_name_H-M   'P 1'
#
loop_
_entity.id
_entity.type
_entity.pdbx_description
1 polymer ?
#
loop_
_entity_poly.entity_id
_entity_poly.type
_entity_poly.pdbx_seq_one_letter_code
_entity_poly.pdbx_strand_id
1 'polypeptide(L)'
;MVDPNGNESKKMPRLTMEKEALLLVTPSQAMGTIEMLRADIYMNNQWLRTIELADPTHIPQSDQTNTDDRLRVQYSKRAWSARLNWDEIRPGLRIQIKDSLGRQGQIAEDKIDFASPGELVLNNIRIGMLTAPPVSNGHYMLNDPVWAGSDYFQTIPAAEMTIAKYDDIQLDRVMIADGTIYDTASASQGGDYDGDMRENVGKSTFSVGINLANWGITSASMASQNQPQLTQTVVAHHSRGKYANGESNHGLSGGNGMLTLYDSVGNEFSHEIGHHYGLGHYPGQEGDNQFWTSHHADSGWGYIPYRNMMRGNLIWNNKDLWAASTGIANFLALYPHSRDAMSGGYASSSVSRYTHYTGYSTYLKIQPHFNRYVWDKTSPTGYKKWNEVTRQMEVAQPTMPDSAAPVWYQPKQNYLRPRVFGEPVVTILGGYDPVAKVGLLYPAARSNWGNVYDLPAANTAVNQDACWLNVQYPNTVTNIALAPTRLGSNANKLHVNLALADHPQKVDLYCKQVNAAAKLLSTTVIPQYATAITPAVKIGKAQGYKALRYVELPLLERELLNQAANNLIVLSPNGLMLYQAYKSYKNEMSLAAQQVLERYEEQETRWMRLNRWVNVYYDDLAKDVPAAIDALNAFIKQLGLQQDDPLAQSGLLKNNKNCLKTELASNQKMDVYISGPSACTADETEQWVYDSLGRIHSKAAMGQCLTGNGGSAKVTLTDCMVNNAAQVWSMDATTSAIKQSGQCLDLNSGNLVNNRQIAIRYSCSGNNNQRWTMLNQNTSLILAGATSKNIGILVKNLKAQSLN
;
A
#
# COMPACT_ATOMS: atom_id res chain seq x y z
N MET A 1 8.34 -17.13 9.82
CA MET A 1 9.63 -16.47 9.51
C MET A 1 10.61 -16.78 10.63
N VAL A 2 11.83 -17.03 10.29
CA VAL A 2 12.89 -17.19 11.30
C VAL A 2 13.61 -15.85 11.36
N ASP A 3 13.80 -15.30 12.56
CA ASP A 3 14.68 -14.16 12.78
C ASP A 3 16.05 -14.49 12.16
N PRO A 4 16.64 -13.63 11.30
CA PRO A 4 17.94 -13.92 10.68
C PRO A 4 19.06 -14.19 11.66
N ASN A 5 18.91 -13.79 12.92
CA ASN A 5 19.85 -14.11 13.99
C ASN A 5 19.48 -15.37 14.80
N GLY A 6 18.47 -16.10 14.39
CA GLY A 6 18.01 -17.32 15.05
C GLY A 6 17.41 -17.11 16.45
N ASN A 7 16.96 -15.89 16.75
CA ASN A 7 16.51 -15.53 18.08
C ASN A 7 14.97 -15.47 18.12
N GLU A 8 14.35 -16.58 18.46
CA GLU A 8 12.89 -16.72 18.55
C GLU A 8 12.23 -15.69 19.49
N SER A 9 12.99 -15.21 20.47
CA SER A 9 12.48 -14.21 21.42
C SER A 9 12.18 -12.83 20.81
N LYS A 10 12.56 -12.59 19.57
CA LYS A 10 12.38 -11.30 18.89
C LYS A 10 11.01 -11.05 18.29
N LYS A 11 10.04 -11.89 18.58
CA LYS A 11 8.61 -11.62 18.32
C LYS A 11 8.33 -11.19 16.87
N MET A 12 8.84 -11.95 15.90
CA MET A 12 8.59 -11.71 14.48
C MET A 12 7.23 -12.29 14.06
N PRO A 13 6.47 -11.61 13.19
CA PRO A 13 5.27 -12.18 12.62
C PRO A 13 5.56 -13.48 11.87
N ARG A 14 4.65 -14.42 12.01
CA ARG A 14 4.68 -15.68 11.28
C ARG A 14 4.32 -15.44 9.81
N LEU A 15 4.70 -16.35 8.92
CA LEU A 15 4.38 -16.25 7.50
C LEU A 15 2.86 -16.46 7.29
N THR A 16 2.17 -15.43 6.82
CA THR A 16 0.74 -15.52 6.52
C THR A 16 0.51 -16.49 5.36
N MET A 17 -0.26 -17.55 5.61
CA MET A 17 -0.60 -18.52 4.58
C MET A 17 -1.42 -17.86 3.46
N GLU A 18 -1.26 -18.33 2.21
CA GLU A 18 -1.96 -17.83 1.02
C GLU A 18 -1.77 -16.32 0.75
N LYS A 19 -0.63 -15.78 1.18
CA LYS A 19 -0.22 -14.41 0.86
C LYS A 19 1.14 -14.41 0.18
N GLU A 20 1.32 -13.60 -0.89
CA GLU A 20 2.62 -13.45 -1.54
C GLU A 20 3.72 -13.07 -0.53
N ALA A 21 4.91 -13.63 -0.73
CA ALA A 21 6.03 -13.41 0.17
C ALA A 21 7.33 -13.14 -0.59
N LEU A 22 8.29 -12.52 0.11
CA LEU A 22 9.66 -12.34 -0.34
C LEU A 22 10.54 -13.43 0.28
N LEU A 23 11.19 -14.21 -0.59
CA LEU A 23 12.28 -15.10 -0.18
C LEU A 23 13.57 -14.26 -0.14
N LEU A 24 14.23 -14.24 1.01
CA LEU A 24 15.54 -13.65 1.19
C LEU A 24 16.54 -14.76 1.53
N VAL A 25 17.63 -14.83 0.77
CA VAL A 25 18.71 -15.80 0.97
C VAL A 25 20.02 -15.05 1.16
N THR A 26 20.57 -15.14 2.37
CA THR A 26 21.84 -14.51 2.71
C THR A 26 22.92 -15.57 2.80
N PRO A 27 23.79 -15.75 1.77
CA PRO A 27 24.87 -16.70 1.82
C PRO A 27 25.87 -16.37 2.92
N SER A 28 26.50 -17.39 3.49
CA SER A 28 27.55 -17.17 4.49
C SER A 28 28.76 -16.46 3.85
N GLN A 29 29.47 -15.64 4.62
CA GLN A 29 30.67 -14.94 4.13
C GLN A 29 31.77 -15.91 3.67
N ALA A 30 31.87 -17.08 4.32
CA ALA A 30 32.84 -18.11 3.96
C ALA A 30 32.62 -18.71 2.56
N MET A 31 31.46 -18.49 1.95
CA MET A 31 31.15 -19.00 0.61
C MET A 31 31.87 -18.21 -0.51
N GLY A 32 32.45 -17.04 -0.19
CA GLY A 32 33.04 -16.16 -1.18
C GLY A 32 32.03 -15.57 -2.17
N THR A 33 32.50 -15.26 -3.36
CA THR A 33 31.66 -14.69 -4.42
C THR A 33 30.65 -15.73 -4.94
N ILE A 34 29.41 -15.29 -5.08
CA ILE A 34 28.33 -16.09 -5.66
C ILE A 34 27.88 -15.38 -6.93
N GLU A 35 27.91 -16.08 -8.04
CA GLU A 35 27.52 -15.53 -9.34
C GLU A 35 26.02 -15.69 -9.60
N MET A 36 25.42 -16.76 -9.11
CA MET A 36 24.01 -17.09 -9.34
C MET A 36 23.47 -17.95 -8.21
N LEU A 37 22.26 -17.64 -7.75
CA LEU A 37 21.48 -18.52 -6.88
C LEU A 37 20.16 -18.89 -7.56
N ARG A 38 19.75 -20.13 -7.36
CA ARG A 38 18.43 -20.65 -7.78
C ARG A 38 17.73 -21.28 -6.60
N ALA A 39 16.41 -21.12 -6.57
CA ALA A 39 15.55 -21.80 -5.62
C ALA A 39 14.65 -22.80 -6.35
N ASP A 40 14.76 -24.07 -6.02
CA ASP A 40 13.79 -25.09 -6.41
C ASP A 40 12.68 -25.11 -5.36
N ILE A 41 11.46 -24.86 -5.81
CA ILE A 41 10.26 -24.83 -4.96
C ILE A 41 9.58 -26.19 -5.06
N TYR A 42 9.31 -26.76 -3.90
CA TYR A 42 8.60 -28.04 -3.76
C TYR A 42 7.32 -27.85 -2.95
N MET A 43 6.30 -28.60 -3.31
CA MET A 43 5.06 -28.73 -2.56
C MET A 43 4.77 -30.21 -2.28
N ASN A 44 4.64 -30.60 -1.02
CA ASN A 44 4.44 -32.00 -0.64
C ASN A 44 5.47 -32.95 -1.29
N ASN A 45 6.73 -32.53 -1.26
CA ASN A 45 7.87 -33.20 -1.92
C ASN A 45 7.84 -33.29 -3.45
N GLN A 46 6.86 -32.70 -4.10
CA GLN A 46 6.83 -32.58 -5.57
C GLN A 46 7.44 -31.26 -5.99
N TRP A 47 8.36 -31.30 -6.95
CA TRP A 47 8.93 -30.11 -7.56
C TRP A 47 7.86 -29.34 -8.33
N LEU A 48 7.78 -28.04 -8.10
CA LEU A 48 6.87 -27.15 -8.81
C LEU A 48 7.58 -26.32 -9.88
N ARG A 49 8.62 -25.63 -9.49
CA ARG A 49 9.36 -24.71 -10.37
C ARG A 49 10.71 -24.36 -9.80
N THR A 50 11.56 -23.82 -10.63
CA THR A 50 12.83 -23.21 -10.25
C THR A 50 12.75 -21.69 -10.46
N ILE A 51 13.25 -20.91 -9.50
CA ILE A 51 13.33 -19.45 -9.56
C ILE A 51 14.81 -19.06 -9.52
N GLU A 52 15.24 -18.22 -10.45
CA GLU A 52 16.50 -17.53 -10.32
C GLU A 52 16.33 -16.35 -9.36
N LEU A 53 17.19 -16.28 -8.33
CA LEU A 53 17.14 -15.18 -7.37
C LEU A 53 17.83 -13.95 -7.93
N ALA A 54 17.21 -12.80 -7.75
CA ALA A 54 17.82 -11.53 -7.99
C ALA A 54 18.99 -11.32 -7.00
N ASP A 55 20.12 -10.83 -7.50
CA ASP A 55 21.27 -10.59 -6.66
C ASP A 55 21.05 -9.40 -5.70
N PRO A 56 21.94 -9.19 -4.71
CA PRO A 56 21.75 -8.14 -3.72
C PRO A 56 21.63 -6.71 -4.26
N THR A 57 22.12 -6.42 -5.47
CA THR A 57 21.96 -5.10 -6.08
C THR A 57 20.55 -4.86 -6.63
N HIS A 58 19.77 -5.95 -6.74
CA HIS A 58 18.38 -5.96 -7.22
C HIS A 58 17.38 -6.40 -6.17
N ILE A 59 17.75 -6.31 -4.91
CA ILE A 59 16.79 -6.45 -3.81
C ILE A 59 15.67 -5.41 -3.99
N PRO A 60 14.41 -5.71 -3.62
CA PRO A 60 13.35 -4.72 -3.71
C PRO A 60 13.76 -3.39 -3.10
N GLN A 61 13.61 -2.32 -3.86
CA GLN A 61 14.01 -0.98 -3.43
C GLN A 61 13.10 -0.46 -2.32
N SER A 62 13.60 0.49 -1.54
CA SER A 62 12.78 1.16 -0.55
C SER A 62 11.86 2.20 -1.19
N ASP A 63 10.80 2.54 -0.47
CA ASP A 63 9.85 3.60 -0.81
C ASP A 63 10.42 5.00 -0.60
N GLN A 64 11.71 5.15 -0.58
CA GLN A 64 12.42 6.38 -0.32
C GLN A 64 11.99 7.50 -1.27
N THR A 65 11.39 8.54 -0.72
CA THR A 65 11.02 9.78 -1.43
C THR A 65 11.95 10.94 -1.05
N ASN A 66 13.17 10.61 -0.64
CA ASN A 66 14.16 11.59 -0.22
C ASN A 66 14.47 12.58 -1.34
N THR A 67 14.29 13.85 -1.08
CA THR A 67 14.60 14.97 -2.00
C THR A 67 15.90 15.67 -1.66
N ASP A 68 16.54 15.31 -0.57
CA ASP A 68 17.83 15.86 -0.14
C ASP A 68 19.02 14.97 -0.58
N ASP A 69 20.23 15.33 -0.13
CA ASP A 69 21.48 14.71 -0.53
C ASP A 69 21.83 13.42 0.18
N ARG A 70 20.94 12.94 1.08
CA ARG A 70 21.22 11.73 1.84
C ARG A 70 21.25 10.51 0.94
N LEU A 71 22.09 9.55 1.30
CA LEU A 71 22.25 8.31 0.56
C LEU A 71 20.93 7.54 0.45
N ARG A 72 20.71 6.88 -0.67
CA ARG A 72 19.62 5.93 -0.82
C ARG A 72 19.84 4.74 0.09
N VAL A 73 18.77 4.30 0.74
CA VAL A 73 18.78 3.12 1.58
C VAL A 73 18.62 1.88 0.72
N GLN A 74 19.55 0.94 0.89
CA GLN A 74 19.43 -0.41 0.38
C GLN A 74 19.15 -1.35 1.57
N TYR A 75 18.11 -2.16 1.46
CA TYR A 75 17.66 -3.00 2.57
C TYR A 75 18.63 -4.11 2.95
N SER A 76 19.35 -4.67 2.00
CA SER A 76 20.42 -5.61 2.28
C SER A 76 21.49 -5.57 1.20
N LYS A 77 22.72 -5.84 1.56
CA LYS A 77 23.88 -5.94 0.66
C LYS A 77 24.18 -7.35 0.20
N ARG A 78 23.67 -8.33 0.94
CA ARG A 78 24.08 -9.72 0.81
C ARG A 78 22.92 -10.64 0.49
N ALA A 79 21.68 -10.18 0.73
CA ALA A 79 20.51 -11.00 0.51
C ALA A 79 20.17 -11.05 -0.99
N TRP A 80 20.10 -12.25 -1.50
CA TRP A 80 19.48 -12.57 -2.79
C TRP A 80 17.99 -12.70 -2.57
N SER A 81 17.19 -12.35 -3.56
CA SER A 81 15.74 -12.28 -3.35
C SER A 81 14.93 -12.88 -4.50
N ALA A 82 13.78 -13.43 -4.15
CA ALA A 82 12.77 -13.87 -5.12
C ALA A 82 11.37 -13.73 -4.55
N ARG A 83 10.37 -13.60 -5.43
CA ARG A 83 8.95 -13.62 -5.03
C ARG A 83 8.44 -15.04 -5.00
N LEU A 84 7.73 -15.37 -3.93
CA LEU A 84 6.94 -16.59 -3.82
C LEU A 84 5.48 -16.25 -4.03
N ASN A 85 4.80 -17.02 -4.89
CA ASN A 85 3.40 -16.81 -5.19
C ASN A 85 2.51 -17.15 -3.98
N TRP A 86 1.37 -16.51 -3.89
CA TRP A 86 0.43 -16.71 -2.79
C TRP A 86 -0.03 -18.17 -2.64
N ASP A 87 -0.20 -18.90 -3.74
CA ASP A 87 -0.62 -20.30 -3.77
C ASP A 87 0.49 -21.31 -3.40
N GLU A 88 1.74 -20.84 -3.32
CA GLU A 88 2.88 -21.60 -2.82
C GLU A 88 3.06 -21.47 -1.29
N ILE A 89 2.51 -20.39 -0.69
CA ILE A 89 2.67 -20.11 0.75
C ILE A 89 1.64 -20.91 1.54
N ARG A 90 1.94 -22.20 1.75
CA ARG A 90 1.11 -23.14 2.51
C ARG A 90 1.92 -24.32 3.02
N PRO A 91 1.42 -25.07 4.02
CA PRO A 91 2.05 -26.30 4.49
C PRO A 91 2.35 -27.25 3.31
N GLY A 92 3.49 -27.93 3.39
CA GLY A 92 4.06 -28.70 2.28
C GLY A 92 5.11 -27.93 1.47
N LEU A 93 5.27 -26.62 1.68
CA LEU A 93 6.32 -25.83 1.05
C LEU A 93 7.69 -26.20 1.58
N ARG A 94 8.60 -26.55 0.68
CA ARG A 94 10.01 -26.75 0.92
C ARG A 94 10.82 -26.02 -0.16
N ILE A 95 11.90 -25.39 0.22
CA ILE A 95 12.73 -24.60 -0.70
C ILE A 95 14.16 -25.15 -0.66
N GLN A 96 14.70 -25.50 -1.81
CA GLN A 96 16.08 -25.90 -1.97
C GLN A 96 16.85 -24.82 -2.74
N ILE A 97 17.93 -24.31 -2.18
CA ILE A 97 18.78 -23.30 -2.78
C ILE A 97 20.01 -23.95 -3.37
N LYS A 98 20.40 -23.53 -4.58
CA LYS A 98 21.61 -24.00 -5.28
C LYS A 98 22.35 -22.81 -5.89
N ASP A 99 23.67 -22.85 -5.87
CA ASP A 99 24.50 -21.91 -6.57
C ASP A 99 25.11 -22.51 -7.87
N SER A 100 25.86 -21.68 -8.61
CA SER A 100 26.54 -22.11 -9.85
C SER A 100 27.63 -23.16 -9.64
N LEU A 101 28.14 -23.31 -8.43
CA LEU A 101 29.18 -24.30 -8.06
C LEU A 101 28.56 -25.60 -7.52
N GLY A 102 27.24 -25.72 -7.51
CA GLY A 102 26.54 -26.93 -7.01
C GLY A 102 26.41 -27.01 -5.49
N ARG A 103 26.80 -25.96 -4.74
CA ARG A 103 26.58 -25.89 -3.30
C ARG A 103 25.09 -25.71 -3.03
N GLN A 104 24.62 -26.32 -1.94
CA GLN A 104 23.19 -26.40 -1.66
C GLN A 104 22.86 -26.00 -0.24
N GLY A 105 21.68 -25.41 -0.07
CA GLY A 105 21.03 -25.17 1.21
C GLY A 105 19.54 -25.44 1.08
N GLN A 106 18.84 -25.58 2.20
CA GLN A 106 17.39 -25.77 2.14
C GLN A 106 16.68 -25.13 3.33
N ILE A 107 15.44 -24.77 3.09
CA ILE A 107 14.44 -24.50 4.14
C ILE A 107 13.48 -25.69 4.08
N ALA A 108 13.57 -26.57 5.09
CA ALA A 108 12.69 -27.73 5.21
C ALA A 108 11.27 -27.28 5.62
N GLU A 109 10.27 -28.10 5.31
CA GLU A 109 8.86 -27.79 5.60
C GLU A 109 8.62 -27.50 7.09
N ASP A 110 9.24 -28.26 7.98
CA ASP A 110 9.12 -28.11 9.43
C ASP A 110 9.78 -26.81 9.98
N LYS A 111 10.56 -26.13 9.15
CA LYS A 111 11.22 -24.85 9.49
C LYS A 111 10.45 -23.62 9.03
N ILE A 112 9.29 -23.81 8.40
CA ILE A 112 8.43 -22.71 7.97
C ILE A 112 7.25 -22.62 8.93
N ASP A 113 7.13 -21.49 9.62
CA ASP A 113 6.06 -21.25 10.57
C ASP A 113 4.93 -20.44 9.93
N PHE A 114 3.80 -21.10 9.68
CA PHE A 114 2.64 -20.51 9.05
C PHE A 114 1.64 -19.95 10.06
N ALA A 115 1.09 -18.79 9.79
CA ALA A 115 -0.10 -18.25 10.44
C ALA A 115 -1.35 -18.44 9.57
N SER A 116 -2.51 -18.23 10.19
CA SER A 116 -3.82 -18.26 9.52
C SER A 116 -3.80 -17.47 8.20
N PRO A 117 -4.49 -17.96 7.16
CA PRO A 117 -4.68 -17.21 5.91
C PRO A 117 -5.68 -16.06 6.04
N GLY A 118 -6.14 -15.72 7.19
CA GLY A 118 -7.09 -14.66 7.56
C GLY A 118 -7.75 -13.87 6.43
N GLU A 119 -8.98 -13.46 6.64
CA GLU A 119 -9.73 -12.63 5.69
C GLU A 119 -10.21 -11.36 6.39
N LEU A 120 -10.25 -10.23 5.69
CA LEU A 120 -10.87 -9.00 6.16
C LEU A 120 -12.05 -8.64 5.25
N VAL A 121 -13.22 -8.47 5.83
CA VAL A 121 -14.39 -7.90 5.14
C VAL A 121 -14.61 -6.48 5.66
N LEU A 122 -14.44 -5.50 4.79
CA LEU A 122 -14.64 -4.09 5.07
C LEU A 122 -15.89 -3.59 4.37
N ASN A 123 -16.94 -3.30 5.15
CA ASN A 123 -18.16 -2.65 4.66
C ASN A 123 -18.01 -1.13 4.81
N ASN A 124 -18.36 -0.37 3.77
CA ASN A 124 -18.24 1.08 3.78
C ASN A 124 -19.60 1.72 3.54
N ILE A 125 -19.95 2.78 4.31
CA ILE A 125 -21.22 3.48 4.20
C ILE A 125 -21.08 4.95 4.54
N ARG A 126 -21.86 5.81 3.86
CA ARG A 126 -22.06 7.22 4.24
C ARG A 126 -23.46 7.39 4.82
N ILE A 127 -23.54 8.07 5.96
CA ILE A 127 -24.79 8.21 6.73
C ILE A 127 -25.04 9.68 7.03
N GLY A 128 -26.17 10.20 6.55
CA GLY A 128 -26.73 11.48 6.96
C GLY A 128 -27.81 11.28 7.99
N MET A 129 -27.67 11.83 9.19
CA MET A 129 -28.62 11.77 10.29
C MET A 129 -29.31 13.12 10.43
N LEU A 130 -30.53 13.24 9.92
CA LEU A 130 -31.32 14.50 9.82
C LEU A 130 -30.65 15.57 8.94
N THR A 131 -29.73 15.14 8.09
CA THR A 131 -28.99 15.94 7.11
C THR A 131 -28.48 15.05 5.99
N ALA A 132 -27.91 15.62 4.93
CA ALA A 132 -27.29 14.86 3.86
C ALA A 132 -26.02 14.11 4.35
N PRO A 133 -25.72 12.92 3.81
CA PRO A 133 -24.51 12.21 4.15
C PRO A 133 -23.27 13.01 3.70
N PRO A 134 -22.14 12.90 4.41
CA PRO A 134 -20.92 13.58 4.05
C PRO A 134 -20.32 13.02 2.76
N VAL A 135 -19.77 13.87 1.90
CA VAL A 135 -19.05 13.47 0.70
C VAL A 135 -17.65 14.08 0.74
N SER A 136 -16.63 13.26 0.52
CA SER A 136 -15.23 13.69 0.49
C SER A 136 -14.47 12.92 -0.59
N ASN A 137 -13.49 13.57 -1.19
CA ASN A 137 -12.52 12.91 -2.07
C ASN A 137 -11.61 11.95 -1.27
N GLY A 138 -11.49 12.14 0.05
CA GLY A 138 -10.74 11.27 0.97
C GLY A 138 -11.45 9.96 1.33
N HIS A 139 -12.69 9.73 0.90
CA HIS A 139 -13.40 8.46 1.09
C HIS A 139 -12.88 7.37 0.14
N TYR A 140 -11.58 7.08 0.16
CA TYR A 140 -10.91 6.23 -0.84
C TYR A 140 -11.46 4.82 -0.93
N MET A 141 -11.86 4.20 0.19
CA MET A 141 -12.45 2.85 0.17
C MET A 141 -13.81 2.80 -0.55
N LEU A 142 -14.50 3.94 -0.69
CA LEU A 142 -15.74 4.09 -1.47
C LEU A 142 -15.47 4.56 -2.89
N ASN A 143 -14.58 5.54 -3.06
CA ASN A 143 -14.36 6.21 -4.34
C ASN A 143 -13.40 5.42 -5.24
N ASP A 144 -12.42 4.74 -4.66
CA ASP A 144 -11.33 4.05 -5.36
C ASP A 144 -10.92 2.74 -4.65
N PRO A 145 -11.86 1.80 -4.51
CA PRO A 145 -11.68 0.63 -3.65
C PRO A 145 -10.54 -0.31 -4.11
N VAL A 146 -10.23 -0.35 -5.40
CA VAL A 146 -9.16 -1.21 -5.92
C VAL A 146 -7.79 -0.72 -5.44
N TRP A 147 -7.51 0.58 -5.59
CA TRP A 147 -6.25 1.17 -5.14
C TRP A 147 -6.14 1.20 -3.63
N ALA A 148 -7.17 1.73 -2.97
CA ALA A 148 -7.20 1.84 -1.52
C ALA A 148 -7.07 0.47 -0.85
N GLY A 149 -7.85 -0.49 -1.32
CA GLY A 149 -7.80 -1.84 -0.79
C GLY A 149 -6.48 -2.54 -1.06
N SER A 150 -5.91 -2.42 -2.26
CA SER A 150 -4.61 -3.01 -2.58
C SER A 150 -3.49 -2.43 -1.70
N ASP A 151 -3.48 -1.12 -1.50
CA ASP A 151 -2.51 -0.46 -0.63
C ASP A 151 -2.66 -0.93 0.82
N TYR A 152 -3.88 -0.97 1.34
CA TYR A 152 -4.11 -1.38 2.73
C TYR A 152 -3.88 -2.89 2.95
N PHE A 153 -4.32 -3.74 2.02
CA PHE A 153 -4.13 -5.18 2.09
C PHE A 153 -2.68 -5.59 2.34
N GLN A 154 -1.71 -4.84 1.79
CA GLN A 154 -0.30 -5.13 1.98
C GLN A 154 0.18 -4.88 3.41
N THR A 155 -0.54 -4.07 4.18
CA THR A 155 -0.14 -3.71 5.55
C THR A 155 -0.58 -4.72 6.60
N ILE A 156 -1.45 -5.67 6.26
CA ILE A 156 -2.09 -6.59 7.19
C ILE A 156 -1.76 -8.06 6.88
N PRO A 157 -1.73 -8.95 7.88
CA PRO A 157 -1.47 -10.38 7.72
C PRO A 157 -2.74 -11.14 7.29
N ALA A 158 -3.33 -10.76 6.17
CA ALA A 158 -4.52 -11.38 5.59
C ALA A 158 -4.22 -11.95 4.21
N ALA A 159 -4.83 -13.07 3.87
CA ALA A 159 -4.75 -13.69 2.55
C ALA A 159 -5.79 -13.12 1.57
N GLU A 160 -6.88 -12.56 2.09
CA GLU A 160 -7.93 -11.94 1.28
C GLU A 160 -8.50 -10.70 1.98
N MET A 161 -8.89 -9.71 1.20
CA MET A 161 -9.66 -8.56 1.64
C MET A 161 -10.84 -8.34 0.69
N THR A 162 -12.03 -8.24 1.25
CA THR A 162 -13.24 -7.86 0.52
C THR A 162 -13.61 -6.43 0.91
N ILE A 163 -13.78 -5.55 -0.09
CA ILE A 163 -14.23 -4.18 0.11
C ILE A 163 -15.63 -4.08 -0.45
N ALA A 164 -16.57 -3.98 0.44
CA ALA A 164 -17.99 -3.82 0.16
C ALA A 164 -18.43 -2.38 0.38
N LYS A 165 -19.50 -2.00 -0.26
CA LYS A 165 -20.13 -0.69 -0.10
C LYS A 165 -21.63 -0.78 0.02
N TYR A 166 -22.17 0.11 0.80
CA TYR A 166 -23.57 0.47 0.82
C TYR A 166 -23.80 1.71 -0.07
N ASP A 167 -25.00 1.85 -0.59
CA ASP A 167 -25.45 3.12 -1.13
C ASP A 167 -25.51 4.16 0.01
N ASP A 168 -25.29 5.43 -0.32
CA ASP A 168 -25.40 6.52 0.64
C ASP A 168 -26.83 6.58 1.22
N ILE A 169 -26.94 6.79 2.51
CA ILE A 169 -28.23 6.80 3.18
C ILE A 169 -28.45 8.13 3.92
N GLN A 170 -29.63 8.73 3.69
CA GLN A 170 -30.11 9.87 4.45
C GLN A 170 -31.28 9.44 5.32
N LEU A 171 -31.22 9.81 6.59
CA LEU A 171 -32.24 9.51 7.59
C LEU A 171 -32.99 10.81 7.92
N ASP A 172 -34.28 10.87 7.57
CA ASP A 172 -35.16 12.00 7.88
C ASP A 172 -35.71 11.88 9.31
N ARG A 173 -35.61 10.72 9.90
CA ARG A 173 -35.94 10.43 11.31
C ARG A 173 -34.92 9.50 11.90
N VAL A 174 -34.57 9.67 13.15
CA VAL A 174 -33.62 8.81 13.87
C VAL A 174 -34.18 8.46 15.26
N MET A 175 -33.94 7.22 15.69
CA MET A 175 -34.29 6.75 17.02
C MET A 175 -33.02 6.53 17.84
N ILE A 176 -32.97 7.11 19.03
CA ILE A 176 -31.89 6.92 19.98
C ILE A 176 -32.22 5.87 21.03
N ALA A 177 -31.26 5.49 21.88
CA ALA A 177 -31.37 4.31 22.72
C ALA A 177 -32.47 4.39 23.81
N ASP A 178 -32.86 5.56 24.25
CA ASP A 178 -33.98 5.72 25.19
C ASP A 178 -35.38 5.64 24.56
N GLY A 179 -35.43 5.46 23.22
CA GLY A 179 -36.69 5.39 22.48
C GLY A 179 -37.13 6.72 21.86
N THR A 180 -36.45 7.81 22.14
CA THR A 180 -36.74 9.13 21.54
C THR A 180 -36.48 9.09 20.01
N ILE A 181 -37.45 9.68 19.27
CA ILE A 181 -37.34 9.80 17.82
C ILE A 181 -37.18 11.30 17.46
N TYR A 182 -36.09 11.65 16.80
CA TYR A 182 -35.89 12.98 16.24
C TYR A 182 -36.26 13.00 14.75
N ASP A 183 -36.82 14.13 14.30
CA ASP A 183 -37.17 14.40 12.90
C ASP A 183 -36.63 15.75 12.37
N THR A 184 -36.03 16.56 13.21
CA THR A 184 -35.53 17.88 12.84
C THR A 184 -34.06 18.06 13.24
N ALA A 185 -33.74 17.85 14.50
CA ALA A 185 -32.40 17.87 15.06
C ALA A 185 -32.36 17.09 16.37
N SER A 186 -31.21 16.54 16.74
CA SER A 186 -31.01 15.99 18.09
C SER A 186 -30.96 17.12 19.13
N ALA A 187 -31.46 16.85 20.32
CA ALA A 187 -31.35 17.74 21.47
C ALA A 187 -29.93 17.78 22.07
N SER A 188 -29.06 16.80 21.73
CA SER A 188 -27.68 16.78 22.21
C SER A 188 -26.76 17.71 21.39
N GLN A 189 -25.58 17.98 21.95
CA GLN A 189 -24.49 18.64 21.20
C GLN A 189 -23.82 17.58 20.31
N GLY A 190 -23.37 17.97 19.12
CA GLY A 190 -22.59 17.14 18.20
C GLY A 190 -21.15 17.62 18.08
N GLY A 191 -20.24 16.69 17.88
CA GLY A 191 -18.81 16.96 17.66
C GLY A 191 -18.12 15.74 17.04
N ASP A 192 -16.80 15.83 16.89
CA ASP A 192 -15.99 14.76 16.32
C ASP A 192 -16.20 13.43 17.06
N TYR A 193 -16.22 13.53 18.39
CA TYR A 193 -16.35 12.40 19.31
C TYR A 193 -17.69 12.34 20.04
N ASP A 194 -18.55 13.35 19.91
CA ASP A 194 -19.73 13.53 20.72
C ASP A 194 -21.02 13.46 19.89
N GLY A 195 -22.12 13.06 20.54
CA GLY A 195 -23.45 13.06 19.97
C GLY A 195 -24.19 11.74 20.17
N ASP A 196 -25.44 11.84 20.62
CA ASP A 196 -26.31 10.68 20.82
C ASP A 196 -26.59 9.92 19.52
N MET A 197 -26.82 10.62 18.41
CA MET A 197 -26.99 9.98 17.11
C MET A 197 -25.71 9.31 16.60
N ARG A 198 -24.52 9.92 16.89
CA ARG A 198 -23.25 9.28 16.59
C ARG A 198 -23.12 7.92 17.26
N GLU A 199 -23.42 7.87 18.58
CA GLU A 199 -23.27 6.64 19.37
C GLU A 199 -24.38 5.63 19.10
N ASN A 200 -25.65 6.06 19.03
CA ASN A 200 -26.80 5.17 18.96
C ASN A 200 -27.18 4.80 17.51
N VAL A 201 -26.98 5.70 16.55
CA VAL A 201 -27.36 5.45 15.15
C VAL A 201 -26.14 5.01 14.35
N GLY A 202 -25.14 5.89 14.17
CA GLY A 202 -23.98 5.63 13.33
C GLY A 202 -23.20 4.38 13.78
N LYS A 203 -22.79 4.34 15.04
CA LYS A 203 -22.03 3.22 15.60
C LYS A 203 -22.92 2.03 15.92
N SER A 204 -23.90 2.19 16.80
CA SER A 204 -24.65 1.05 17.33
C SER A 204 -25.61 0.46 16.30
N THR A 205 -26.53 1.26 15.72
CA THR A 205 -27.55 0.70 14.83
C THR A 205 -27.01 0.36 13.46
N PHE A 206 -26.16 1.23 12.86
CA PHE A 206 -25.59 0.96 11.54
C PHE A 206 -24.37 0.05 11.61
N SER A 207 -23.26 0.47 12.19
CA SER A 207 -22.02 -0.32 12.09
C SER A 207 -22.12 -1.67 12.81
N VAL A 208 -22.54 -1.68 14.05
CA VAL A 208 -22.75 -2.93 14.80
C VAL A 208 -23.89 -3.73 14.20
N GLY A 209 -25.00 -3.08 13.81
CA GLY A 209 -26.16 -3.76 13.22
C GLY A 209 -25.82 -4.43 11.89
N ILE A 210 -25.06 -3.80 11.01
CA ILE A 210 -24.59 -4.42 9.75
C ILE A 210 -23.74 -5.67 10.05
N ASN A 211 -22.81 -5.61 11.00
CA ASN A 211 -22.02 -6.77 11.38
C ASN A 211 -22.88 -7.88 11.97
N LEU A 212 -23.83 -7.55 12.87
CA LEU A 212 -24.74 -8.53 13.47
C LEU A 212 -25.65 -9.18 12.44
N ALA A 213 -26.16 -8.41 11.47
CA ALA A 213 -26.93 -8.95 10.34
C ALA A 213 -26.11 -9.96 9.53
N ASN A 214 -24.81 -9.69 9.32
CA ASN A 214 -23.89 -10.59 8.63
C ASN A 214 -23.56 -11.86 9.43
N TRP A 215 -23.89 -11.91 10.70
CA TRP A 215 -23.79 -13.13 11.54
C TRP A 215 -25.15 -13.76 11.85
N GLY A 216 -26.25 -13.26 11.28
CA GLY A 216 -27.59 -13.83 11.44
C GLY A 216 -28.24 -13.51 12.79
N ILE A 217 -27.76 -12.51 13.50
CA ILE A 217 -28.36 -12.00 14.75
C ILE A 217 -29.38 -10.93 14.38
N THR A 218 -30.65 -11.06 14.88
CA THR A 218 -31.76 -10.21 14.43
C THR A 218 -32.02 -8.99 15.29
N SER A 219 -31.60 -9.02 16.57
CA SER A 219 -31.82 -7.93 17.52
C SER A 219 -30.70 -7.82 18.52
N ALA A 220 -30.47 -6.60 18.99
CA ALA A 220 -29.52 -6.31 20.06
C ALA A 220 -29.96 -5.08 20.87
N SER A 221 -29.36 -4.86 22.04
CA SER A 221 -29.57 -3.62 22.79
C SER A 221 -29.06 -2.42 21.99
N MET A 222 -29.89 -1.40 21.80
CA MET A 222 -29.47 -0.20 21.05
C MET A 222 -28.37 0.58 21.76
N ALA A 223 -28.31 0.56 23.09
CA ALA A 223 -27.26 1.20 23.85
C ALA A 223 -25.92 0.47 23.77
N SER A 224 -25.91 -0.81 23.37
CA SER A 224 -24.70 -1.63 23.35
C SER A 224 -24.00 -1.58 21.98
N GLN A 225 -22.71 -1.36 22.00
CA GLN A 225 -21.83 -1.51 20.84
C GLN A 225 -21.07 -2.84 20.85
N ASN A 226 -21.38 -3.73 21.79
CA ASN A 226 -20.76 -5.05 21.85
C ASN A 226 -21.15 -5.91 20.66
N GLN A 227 -20.20 -6.70 20.16
CA GLN A 227 -20.38 -7.65 19.07
C GLN A 227 -19.59 -8.93 19.36
N PRO A 228 -20.03 -10.08 18.83
CA PRO A 228 -19.34 -11.35 19.05
C PRO A 228 -17.99 -11.44 18.32
N GLN A 229 -17.71 -10.57 17.37
CA GLN A 229 -16.48 -10.54 16.56
C GLN A 229 -16.11 -11.94 16.02
N LEU A 230 -17.10 -12.63 15.48
CA LEU A 230 -17.01 -14.00 15.03
C LEU A 230 -16.00 -14.16 13.89
N THR A 231 -16.13 -13.31 12.89
CA THR A 231 -15.25 -13.20 11.72
C THR A 231 -14.56 -11.84 11.72
N GLN A 232 -13.54 -11.68 10.90
CA GLN A 232 -12.84 -10.40 10.76
C GLN A 232 -13.62 -9.47 9.83
N THR A 233 -14.64 -8.82 10.40
CA THR A 233 -15.57 -7.94 9.68
C THR A 233 -15.61 -6.57 10.36
N VAL A 234 -15.52 -5.53 9.54
CA VAL A 234 -15.47 -4.14 10.00
C VAL A 234 -16.43 -3.32 9.16
N VAL A 235 -17.12 -2.38 9.79
CA VAL A 235 -17.88 -1.34 9.09
C VAL A 235 -17.18 0.00 9.28
N ALA A 236 -16.74 0.60 8.17
CA ALA A 236 -16.27 1.97 8.12
C ALA A 236 -17.43 2.87 7.70
N HIS A 237 -17.83 3.77 8.60
CA HIS A 237 -18.87 4.73 8.28
C HIS A 237 -18.33 6.16 8.32
N HIS A 238 -18.77 6.95 7.34
CA HIS A 238 -18.63 8.39 7.28
C HIS A 238 -19.97 8.99 7.62
N SER A 239 -20.10 9.68 8.74
CA SER A 239 -21.39 10.15 9.20
C SER A 239 -21.43 11.64 9.54
N ARG A 240 -22.58 12.22 9.30
CA ARG A 240 -22.93 13.61 9.68
C ARG A 240 -24.27 13.60 10.36
N GLY A 241 -24.40 14.39 11.42
CA GLY A 241 -25.67 14.55 12.12
C GLY A 241 -26.04 16.02 12.32
N LYS A 242 -27.33 16.31 12.44
CA LYS A 242 -27.85 17.62 12.81
C LYS A 242 -28.22 17.63 14.30
N TYR A 243 -27.54 18.45 15.05
CA TYR A 243 -27.60 18.54 16.50
C TYR A 243 -28.07 19.94 16.96
N ALA A 244 -28.23 20.11 18.28
CA ALA A 244 -28.61 21.40 18.85
C ALA A 244 -27.62 22.54 18.53
N ASN A 245 -26.36 22.22 18.31
CA ASN A 245 -25.31 23.18 17.92
C ASN A 245 -25.05 23.26 16.40
N GLY A 246 -25.91 22.62 15.58
CA GLY A 246 -25.79 22.63 14.13
C GLY A 246 -25.39 21.25 13.56
N GLU A 247 -24.85 21.24 12.34
CA GLU A 247 -24.37 20.02 11.68
C GLU A 247 -22.94 19.69 12.13
N SER A 248 -22.69 18.43 12.46
CA SER A 248 -21.38 17.92 12.85
C SER A 248 -21.03 16.67 12.04
N ASN A 249 -19.83 16.65 11.45
CA ASN A 249 -19.21 15.43 10.95
C ASN A 249 -18.59 14.67 12.13
N HIS A 250 -18.55 13.35 12.01
CA HIS A 250 -17.93 12.48 12.99
C HIS A 250 -16.72 11.75 12.40
N GLY A 251 -15.68 11.56 13.20
CA GLY A 251 -14.44 10.91 12.77
C GLY A 251 -13.62 10.39 13.94
N LEU A 252 -12.39 10.00 13.64
CA LEU A 252 -11.27 9.76 14.54
C LEU A 252 -11.60 8.76 15.67
N SER A 253 -12.41 7.75 15.39
CA SER A 253 -12.66 6.71 16.39
C SER A 253 -12.90 5.34 15.77
N GLY A 254 -12.28 4.31 16.36
CA GLY A 254 -12.38 2.94 15.88
C GLY A 254 -12.35 1.92 17.00
N GLY A 255 -12.49 0.69 16.61
CA GLY A 255 -12.47 -0.47 17.49
C GLY A 255 -13.74 -1.31 17.41
N ASN A 256 -13.63 -2.52 17.94
CA ASN A 256 -14.77 -3.43 18.05
C ASN A 256 -15.60 -3.60 16.76
N GLY A 257 -14.95 -3.68 15.59
CA GLY A 257 -15.62 -3.87 14.30
C GLY A 257 -16.28 -2.63 13.70
N MET A 258 -15.99 -1.44 14.22
CA MET A 258 -16.52 -0.17 13.76
C MET A 258 -15.39 0.83 13.52
N LEU A 259 -15.52 1.65 12.48
CA LEU A 259 -14.70 2.82 12.25
C LEU A 259 -15.60 4.01 11.95
N THR A 260 -15.45 5.07 12.71
CA THR A 260 -16.07 6.38 12.44
C THR A 260 -14.97 7.28 11.90
N LEU A 261 -15.05 7.66 10.63
CA LEU A 261 -13.96 8.27 9.89
C LEU A 261 -14.37 9.59 9.22
N TYR A 262 -13.49 10.56 9.24
CA TYR A 262 -13.54 11.67 8.30
C TYR A 262 -13.16 11.20 6.90
N ASP A 263 -11.96 10.57 6.79
CA ASP A 263 -11.44 10.03 5.55
C ASP A 263 -10.95 8.59 5.74
N SER A 264 -11.00 7.79 4.69
CA SER A 264 -10.51 6.41 4.70
C SER A 264 -9.12 6.29 4.09
N VAL A 265 -8.19 7.15 4.50
CA VAL A 265 -6.80 7.22 4.01
C VAL A 265 -5.83 7.55 5.15
N GLY A 266 -4.56 7.29 4.90
CA GLY A 266 -3.45 7.69 5.76
C GLY A 266 -3.47 7.08 7.14
N ASN A 267 -3.11 7.90 8.13
CA ASN A 267 -3.03 7.43 9.51
C ASN A 267 -4.39 7.24 10.15
N GLU A 268 -5.39 8.05 9.83
CA GLU A 268 -6.73 7.91 10.42
C GLU A 268 -7.26 6.49 10.20
N PHE A 269 -7.31 6.04 8.95
CA PHE A 269 -7.81 4.70 8.66
C PHE A 269 -6.99 3.60 9.35
N SER A 270 -5.65 3.66 9.24
CA SER A 270 -4.77 2.65 9.84
C SER A 270 -4.85 2.64 11.37
N HIS A 271 -5.00 3.82 11.98
CA HIS A 271 -5.12 3.98 13.42
C HIS A 271 -6.44 3.40 13.94
N GLU A 272 -7.55 3.83 13.35
CA GLU A 272 -8.88 3.43 13.84
C GLU A 272 -9.14 1.94 13.64
N ILE A 273 -8.71 1.36 12.52
CA ILE A 273 -8.82 -0.09 12.34
C ILE A 273 -7.79 -0.85 13.21
N GLY A 274 -6.69 -0.22 13.59
CA GLY A 274 -5.74 -0.75 14.56
C GLY A 274 -6.38 -1.01 15.92
N HIS A 275 -7.26 -0.12 16.38
CA HIS A 275 -8.07 -0.35 17.57
C HIS A 275 -8.99 -1.58 17.44
N HIS A 276 -9.53 -1.84 16.24
CA HIS A 276 -10.28 -3.07 16.00
C HIS A 276 -9.41 -4.32 16.16
N TYR A 277 -8.12 -4.26 15.81
CA TYR A 277 -7.19 -5.37 16.03
C TYR A 277 -6.71 -5.50 17.49
N GLY A 278 -7.28 -4.72 18.40
CA GLY A 278 -6.96 -4.75 19.83
C GLY A 278 -5.69 -3.97 20.20
N LEU A 279 -5.23 -3.07 19.33
CA LEU A 279 -4.12 -2.18 19.63
C LEU A 279 -4.60 -0.99 20.46
N GLY A 280 -3.88 -0.64 21.51
CA GLY A 280 -4.00 0.61 22.23
C GLY A 280 -3.18 1.72 21.57
N HIS A 281 -3.29 2.95 22.08
CA HIS A 281 -2.43 4.03 21.63
C HIS A 281 -0.98 3.69 21.93
N TYR A 282 -0.17 3.79 20.92
CA TYR A 282 1.25 3.53 20.97
C TYR A 282 1.62 2.27 21.75
N PRO A 283 1.35 1.07 21.19
CA PRO A 283 1.71 -0.19 21.84
C PRO A 283 3.19 -0.28 22.16
N GLY A 284 4.00 0.70 21.75
CA GLY A 284 5.42 0.76 21.85
C GLY A 284 6.01 1.63 22.93
N GLN A 285 5.25 2.11 23.84
CA GLN A 285 5.80 2.90 24.96
C GLN A 285 6.64 2.08 25.95
N GLU A 286 6.50 0.78 25.91
CA GLU A 286 7.26 -0.15 26.74
C GLU A 286 8.45 -0.69 25.93
N GLY A 287 9.64 -0.21 26.21
CA GLY A 287 10.98 -0.56 25.75
C GLY A 287 11.21 -1.46 24.51
N ASP A 288 10.52 -2.57 24.43
CA ASP A 288 10.67 -3.58 23.37
C ASP A 288 10.22 -3.13 21.96
N ASN A 289 9.34 -2.14 21.89
CA ASN A 289 8.73 -1.75 20.63
C ASN A 289 9.59 -0.86 19.75
N GLN A 290 10.47 -0.13 20.37
CA GLN A 290 11.37 0.76 19.67
C GLN A 290 12.24 -0.03 18.69
N PHE A 291 12.54 -1.27 18.98
CA PHE A 291 13.32 -2.17 18.13
C PHE A 291 12.64 -2.46 16.78
N TRP A 292 11.31 -2.41 16.71
CA TRP A 292 10.54 -2.75 15.52
C TRP A 292 10.00 -1.55 14.75
N THR A 293 10.46 -0.36 15.04
CA THR A 293 10.00 0.87 14.38
C THR A 293 10.49 0.99 12.95
N SER A 294 11.58 0.32 12.59
CA SER A 294 12.12 0.32 11.23
C SER A 294 12.13 -1.07 10.63
N HIS A 295 12.07 -1.10 9.32
CA HIS A 295 12.09 -2.32 8.54
C HIS A 295 13.29 -2.29 7.59
N HIS A 296 14.03 -3.36 7.54
CA HIS A 296 15.10 -3.57 6.58
C HIS A 296 15.02 -4.99 6.05
N ALA A 297 15.70 -5.27 4.94
CA ALA A 297 15.58 -6.56 4.25
C ALA A 297 15.89 -7.75 5.13
N ASP A 298 16.87 -7.62 6.01
CA ASP A 298 17.26 -8.70 6.91
C ASP A 298 16.18 -8.99 7.98
N SER A 299 15.28 -8.06 8.25
CA SER A 299 14.11 -8.31 9.11
C SER A 299 12.97 -9.03 8.36
N GLY A 300 12.96 -9.00 7.05
CA GLY A 300 11.90 -9.56 6.23
C GLY A 300 10.55 -8.86 6.38
N TRP A 301 10.51 -7.66 6.96
CA TRP A 301 9.29 -6.90 7.21
C TRP A 301 9.17 -5.69 6.29
N GLY A 302 7.94 -5.24 6.03
CA GLY A 302 7.65 -4.05 5.21
C GLY A 302 7.64 -4.31 3.70
N TYR A 303 7.76 -5.55 3.25
CA TYR A 303 7.66 -5.87 1.84
C TYR A 303 6.24 -5.69 1.32
N ILE A 304 6.12 -4.96 0.21
CA ILE A 304 4.87 -4.71 -0.52
C ILE A 304 4.90 -5.53 -1.82
N PRO A 305 4.29 -6.73 -1.84
CA PRO A 305 4.45 -7.68 -2.93
C PRO A 305 4.05 -7.15 -4.30
N TYR A 306 2.89 -6.51 -4.42
CA TYR A 306 2.41 -6.05 -5.72
C TYR A 306 3.19 -4.86 -6.28
N ARG A 307 3.95 -4.15 -5.46
CA ARG A 307 4.89 -3.09 -5.88
C ARG A 307 6.32 -3.59 -6.02
N ASN A 308 6.61 -4.79 -5.51
CA ASN A 308 7.98 -5.30 -5.37
C ASN A 308 8.92 -4.29 -4.73
N MET A 309 8.46 -3.63 -3.67
CA MET A 309 9.19 -2.59 -2.94
C MET A 309 9.13 -2.82 -1.44
N MET A 310 10.09 -2.25 -0.72
CA MET A 310 10.13 -2.26 0.73
C MET A 310 9.64 -0.92 1.28
N ARG A 311 8.76 -0.95 2.25
CA ARG A 311 8.40 0.22 3.03
C ARG A 311 9.18 0.23 4.34
N GLY A 312 9.99 1.24 4.52
CA GLY A 312 10.97 1.27 5.60
C GLY A 312 10.50 1.86 6.91
N ASN A 313 9.30 2.38 7.00
CA ASN A 313 8.82 3.10 8.17
C ASN A 313 9.83 4.15 8.68
N LEU A 314 10.45 4.89 7.76
CA LEU A 314 11.44 5.93 8.01
C LEU A 314 10.94 7.27 7.51
N ILE A 315 11.45 8.35 8.09
CA ILE A 315 11.16 9.71 7.63
C ILE A 315 12.26 10.12 6.66
N TRP A 316 11.94 10.10 5.36
CA TRP A 316 12.90 10.32 4.28
C TRP A 316 13.25 11.79 4.04
N ASN A 317 12.32 12.69 4.27
CA ASN A 317 12.39 14.10 3.85
C ASN A 317 12.65 15.11 4.98
N ASN A 318 12.80 14.63 6.22
CA ASN A 318 13.00 15.53 7.35
C ASN A 318 14.10 15.04 8.28
N LYS A 319 15.08 15.91 8.53
CA LYS A 319 16.28 15.59 9.31
C LYS A 319 16.05 15.51 10.81
N ASP A 320 15.01 16.21 11.34
CA ASP A 320 15.04 16.57 12.75
C ASP A 320 13.80 16.21 13.56
N LEU A 321 12.70 15.80 12.93
CA LEU A 321 11.40 15.90 13.61
C LEU A 321 11.10 14.83 14.67
N TRP A 322 11.72 13.67 14.69
CA TRP A 322 11.23 12.58 15.53
C TRP A 322 12.29 11.74 16.24
N ALA A 323 13.56 11.92 15.92
CA ALA A 323 14.63 11.14 16.51
C ALA A 323 14.68 11.25 18.05
N ALA A 324 14.39 12.44 18.57
CA ALA A 324 14.40 12.68 20.02
C ALA A 324 13.23 12.04 20.77
N SER A 325 12.10 11.77 20.08
CA SER A 325 10.88 11.27 20.73
C SER A 325 10.81 9.75 20.85
N THR A 326 11.58 9.02 20.05
CA THR A 326 11.60 7.56 20.06
C THR A 326 12.74 6.98 20.91
N GLY A 327 13.74 7.77 21.24
CA GLY A 327 14.94 7.32 21.96
C GLY A 327 15.83 6.38 21.13
N ILE A 328 15.55 6.20 19.82
CA ILE A 328 16.29 5.32 18.93
C ILE A 328 17.21 6.14 18.05
N ALA A 329 18.45 5.69 17.88
CA ALA A 329 19.39 6.31 16.96
C ALA A 329 18.83 6.29 15.53
N ASN A 330 19.07 7.36 14.78
CA ASN A 330 18.67 7.44 13.39
C ASN A 330 19.22 6.27 12.59
N PHE A 331 18.44 5.71 11.70
CA PHE A 331 18.87 4.67 10.78
C PHE A 331 20.00 5.23 9.91
N LEU A 332 21.15 4.55 9.89
CA LEU A 332 22.39 4.99 9.23
C LEU A 332 22.91 6.35 9.72
N ALA A 333 22.55 6.78 10.93
CA ALA A 333 22.79 8.13 11.42
C ALA A 333 22.17 9.25 10.55
N LEU A 334 21.23 8.93 9.66
CA LEU A 334 20.66 9.85 8.68
C LEU A 334 19.13 9.98 8.76
N TYR A 335 18.43 8.88 8.94
CA TYR A 335 16.99 8.83 8.82
C TYR A 335 16.30 8.57 10.15
N PRO A 336 15.49 9.51 10.65
CA PRO A 336 14.64 9.24 11.81
C PRO A 336 13.65 8.12 11.52
N HIS A 337 13.39 7.30 12.52
CA HIS A 337 12.33 6.29 12.44
C HIS A 337 10.96 6.94 12.54
N SER A 338 10.04 6.52 11.67
CA SER A 338 8.62 6.84 11.80
C SER A 338 7.98 5.98 12.88
N ARG A 339 6.82 6.40 13.34
CA ARG A 339 6.07 5.69 14.37
C ARG A 339 5.14 4.64 13.78
N ASP A 340 4.71 3.72 14.62
CA ASP A 340 3.59 2.82 14.35
C ASP A 340 2.31 3.62 14.06
N ALA A 341 1.37 3.02 13.32
CA ALA A 341 0.08 3.63 13.04
C ALA A 341 -0.66 4.13 14.29
N MET A 342 -0.49 3.42 15.42
CA MET A 342 -1.14 3.74 16.69
C MET A 342 -0.53 4.95 17.41
N SER A 343 0.55 5.52 16.91
CA SER A 343 1.24 6.66 17.50
C SER A 343 1.42 7.83 16.52
N GLY A 344 0.60 7.92 15.50
CA GLY A 344 0.66 8.98 14.48
C GLY A 344 1.83 8.82 13.53
N GLY A 345 2.12 7.59 13.11
CA GLY A 345 3.17 7.28 12.14
C GLY A 345 2.98 7.93 10.78
N TYR A 346 3.99 7.87 9.93
CA TYR A 346 4.00 8.53 8.64
C TYR A 346 2.89 7.98 7.74
N ALA A 347 2.00 8.86 7.30
CA ALA A 347 0.71 8.49 6.75
C ALA A 347 0.78 7.92 5.32
N SER A 348 1.76 8.33 4.52
CA SER A 348 1.79 7.93 3.11
C SER A 348 3.20 7.86 2.55
N SER A 349 3.37 7.01 1.55
CA SER A 349 4.58 6.92 0.74
C SER A 349 4.21 6.66 -0.72
N SER A 350 5.20 6.57 -1.60
CA SER A 350 4.97 6.21 -3.00
C SER A 350 4.44 4.78 -3.20
N VAL A 351 4.59 3.90 -2.21
CA VAL A 351 4.17 2.49 -2.29
C VAL A 351 2.91 2.17 -1.51
N SER A 352 2.43 3.07 -0.65
CA SER A 352 1.17 2.89 0.09
C SER A 352 0.67 4.23 0.65
N ARG A 353 -0.63 4.42 0.60
CA ARG A 353 -1.32 5.58 1.18
C ARG A 353 -1.67 5.40 2.66
N TYR A 354 -1.32 4.27 3.25
CA TYR A 354 -1.66 3.93 4.63
C TYR A 354 -0.41 3.86 5.50
N THR A 355 -0.55 4.22 6.76
CA THR A 355 0.49 4.02 7.76
C THR A 355 0.61 2.53 8.08
N HIS A 356 1.84 2.04 8.15
CA HIS A 356 2.11 0.65 8.49
C HIS A 356 2.10 0.43 10.00
N TYR A 357 1.73 -0.80 10.38
CA TYR A 357 1.99 -1.31 11.71
C TYR A 357 3.42 -1.85 11.78
N THR A 358 4.04 -1.82 12.95
CA THR A 358 5.33 -2.48 13.15
C THR A 358 5.19 -4.01 13.15
N GLY A 359 6.29 -4.70 12.94
CA GLY A 359 6.33 -6.17 13.08
C GLY A 359 5.90 -6.63 14.47
N TYR A 360 6.24 -5.86 15.50
CA TYR A 360 5.84 -6.12 16.88
C TYR A 360 4.32 -6.05 17.08
N SER A 361 3.67 -4.96 16.64
CA SER A 361 2.21 -4.81 16.71
C SER A 361 1.51 -5.92 15.94
N THR A 362 2.07 -6.30 14.77
CA THR A 362 1.54 -7.38 13.95
C THR A 362 1.65 -8.73 14.66
N TYR A 363 2.81 -9.05 15.23
CA TYR A 363 3.02 -10.31 15.96
C TYR A 363 2.08 -10.42 17.18
N LEU A 364 2.06 -9.38 18.05
CA LEU A 364 1.36 -9.45 19.34
C LEU A 364 -0.15 -9.39 19.24
N LYS A 365 -0.68 -8.63 18.30
CA LYS A 365 -2.12 -8.29 18.26
C LYS A 365 -2.77 -8.57 16.92
N ILE A 366 -2.22 -8.07 15.83
CA ILE A 366 -2.93 -8.10 14.54
C ILE A 366 -3.02 -9.54 14.03
N GLN A 367 -1.92 -10.28 14.00
CA GLN A 367 -1.91 -11.65 13.49
C GLN A 367 -2.78 -12.60 14.34
N PRO A 368 -2.73 -12.59 15.69
CA PRO A 368 -3.69 -13.33 16.50
C PRO A 368 -5.15 -12.92 16.26
N HIS A 369 -5.39 -11.63 15.99
CA HIS A 369 -6.74 -11.13 15.70
C HIS A 369 -7.28 -11.66 14.37
N PHE A 370 -6.42 -11.98 13.41
CA PHE A 370 -6.81 -12.62 12.15
C PHE A 370 -7.03 -14.14 12.27
N ASN A 371 -6.77 -14.76 13.42
CA ASN A 371 -7.12 -16.17 13.68
C ASN A 371 -8.57 -16.29 14.14
N ARG A 372 -9.52 -15.76 13.34
CA ARG A 372 -10.96 -15.85 13.55
C ARG A 372 -11.59 -16.88 12.62
N TYR A 373 -12.89 -17.13 12.79
CA TYR A 373 -13.63 -17.91 11.81
C TYR A 373 -13.64 -17.17 10.47
N VAL A 374 -13.66 -17.93 9.38
CA VAL A 374 -13.93 -17.43 8.03
C VAL A 374 -15.20 -18.08 7.51
N TRP A 375 -15.99 -17.35 6.73
CA TRP A 375 -17.13 -17.95 6.03
C TRP A 375 -16.65 -18.83 4.89
N ASP A 376 -17.18 -20.04 4.81
CA ASP A 376 -16.84 -20.98 3.75
C ASP A 376 -18.08 -21.75 3.29
N LYS A 377 -18.51 -21.50 2.05
CA LYS A 377 -19.68 -22.15 1.46
C LYS A 377 -19.53 -23.66 1.30
N THR A 378 -18.30 -24.19 1.26
CA THR A 378 -18.03 -25.63 1.17
C THR A 378 -18.10 -26.32 2.52
N SER A 379 -18.04 -25.56 3.63
CA SER A 379 -18.20 -26.10 4.97
C SER A 379 -19.66 -26.44 5.27
N PRO A 380 -19.92 -27.60 5.87
CA PRO A 380 -21.28 -27.98 6.29
C PRO A 380 -21.87 -27.04 7.35
N THR A 381 -21.03 -26.41 8.15
CA THR A 381 -21.43 -25.41 9.15
C THR A 381 -21.50 -23.99 8.59
N GLY A 382 -20.90 -23.76 7.40
CA GLY A 382 -20.69 -22.43 6.82
C GLY A 382 -19.43 -21.73 7.29
N TYR A 383 -18.64 -22.35 8.18
CA TYR A 383 -17.47 -21.75 8.80
C TYR A 383 -16.28 -22.69 8.79
N LYS A 384 -15.09 -22.11 8.67
CA LYS A 384 -13.82 -22.75 8.96
C LYS A 384 -13.00 -21.90 9.92
N LYS A 385 -12.06 -22.53 10.61
CA LYS A 385 -11.10 -21.87 11.48
C LYS A 385 -9.72 -22.51 11.33
N TRP A 386 -8.67 -21.71 11.45
CA TRP A 386 -7.31 -22.19 11.48
C TRP A 386 -7.03 -23.01 12.73
N ASN A 387 -6.45 -24.18 12.52
CA ASN A 387 -5.95 -25.03 13.59
C ASN A 387 -4.43 -24.89 13.68
N GLU A 388 -3.94 -24.36 14.78
CA GLU A 388 -2.50 -24.10 15.01
C GLU A 388 -1.66 -25.38 15.09
N VAL A 389 -2.28 -26.53 15.44
CA VAL A 389 -1.59 -27.81 15.57
C VAL A 389 -1.45 -28.50 14.21
N THR A 390 -2.57 -28.62 13.49
CA THR A 390 -2.60 -29.28 12.17
C THR A 390 -2.12 -28.37 11.05
N ARG A 391 -2.05 -27.05 11.31
CA ARG A 391 -1.73 -26.00 10.31
C ARG A 391 -2.65 -26.04 9.10
N GLN A 392 -3.93 -26.22 9.33
CA GLN A 392 -4.95 -26.31 8.30
C GLN A 392 -6.19 -25.50 8.69
N MET A 393 -6.93 -25.06 7.66
CA MET A 393 -8.27 -24.52 7.84
C MET A 393 -9.26 -25.68 7.99
N GLU A 394 -9.82 -25.84 9.17
CA GLU A 394 -10.73 -26.94 9.51
C GLU A 394 -12.17 -26.48 9.62
N VAL A 395 -13.11 -27.41 9.35
CA VAL A 395 -14.54 -27.19 9.61
C VAL A 395 -14.73 -26.87 11.09
N ALA A 396 -15.45 -25.79 11.36
CA ALA A 396 -15.70 -25.35 12.73
C ALA A 396 -17.16 -24.92 12.91
N GLN A 397 -17.68 -25.15 14.12
CA GLN A 397 -19.02 -24.69 14.51
C GLN A 397 -18.88 -23.59 15.56
N PRO A 398 -19.04 -22.31 15.18
CA PRO A 398 -19.03 -21.25 16.18
C PRO A 398 -20.28 -21.31 17.05
N THR A 399 -20.09 -21.02 18.33
CA THR A 399 -21.16 -20.96 19.33
C THR A 399 -21.23 -19.56 19.93
N MET A 400 -22.44 -19.12 20.25
CA MET A 400 -22.67 -17.86 20.91
C MET A 400 -22.12 -17.90 22.35
N PRO A 401 -21.36 -16.88 22.80
CA PRO A 401 -20.94 -16.82 24.19
C PRO A 401 -22.13 -16.70 25.14
N ASP A 402 -22.08 -17.36 26.29
CA ASP A 402 -23.13 -17.31 27.31
C ASP A 402 -23.42 -15.89 27.82
N SER A 403 -22.39 -15.05 27.86
CA SER A 403 -22.48 -13.63 28.25
C SER A 403 -23.18 -12.74 27.24
N ALA A 404 -23.53 -13.27 26.07
CA ALA A 404 -24.13 -12.47 24.97
C ALA A 404 -25.60 -12.18 25.17
N ALA A 405 -26.35 -13.05 25.87
CA ALA A 405 -27.81 -12.98 26.03
C ALA A 405 -28.34 -11.62 26.53
N PRO A 406 -27.63 -10.85 27.40
CA PRO A 406 -28.15 -9.55 27.86
C PRO A 406 -28.04 -8.44 26.82
N VAL A 407 -27.25 -8.61 25.77
CA VAL A 407 -26.92 -7.55 24.81
C VAL A 407 -27.41 -7.82 23.39
N TRP A 408 -27.57 -9.08 23.00
CA TRP A 408 -28.18 -9.46 21.72
C TRP A 408 -29.07 -10.69 21.81
N TYR A 409 -29.98 -10.79 20.89
CA TYR A 409 -30.96 -11.87 20.80
C TYR A 409 -30.57 -12.87 19.73
N GLN A 410 -30.45 -14.12 20.13
CA GLN A 410 -30.23 -15.25 19.24
C GLN A 410 -30.92 -16.47 19.80
N PRO A 411 -31.92 -17.02 19.13
CA PRO A 411 -32.72 -18.16 19.67
C PRO A 411 -31.94 -19.48 19.63
N LYS A 412 -30.78 -19.56 18.99
CA LYS A 412 -29.95 -20.77 18.93
C LYS A 412 -28.58 -20.49 19.53
N GLN A 413 -28.00 -21.47 20.21
CA GLN A 413 -26.67 -21.38 20.79
C GLN A 413 -25.57 -21.43 19.72
N ASN A 414 -25.81 -22.19 18.62
CA ASN A 414 -24.88 -22.24 17.50
C ASN A 414 -25.22 -21.14 16.48
N TYR A 415 -24.17 -20.53 15.88
CA TYR A 415 -24.40 -19.63 14.77
C TYR A 415 -24.95 -20.39 13.56
N LEU A 416 -25.88 -19.78 12.87
CA LEU A 416 -26.50 -20.35 11.68
C LEU A 416 -25.50 -20.38 10.53
N ARG A 417 -25.65 -21.38 9.66
CA ARG A 417 -24.97 -21.38 8.37
C ARG A 417 -25.63 -20.36 7.45
N PRO A 418 -24.89 -19.47 6.77
CA PRO A 418 -25.49 -18.62 5.75
C PRO A 418 -26.17 -19.45 4.64
N ARG A 419 -27.34 -19.04 4.21
CA ARG A 419 -27.98 -19.54 2.98
C ARG A 419 -27.34 -18.91 1.75
N VAL A 420 -26.98 -17.62 1.86
CA VAL A 420 -26.29 -16.84 0.82
C VAL A 420 -25.01 -16.27 1.41
N PHE A 421 -23.92 -16.35 0.66
CA PHE A 421 -22.57 -15.95 1.07
C PHE A 421 -22.06 -14.81 0.22
N GLY A 422 -21.96 -13.61 0.80
CA GLY A 422 -21.24 -12.48 0.17
C GLY A 422 -21.87 -11.97 -1.13
N GLU A 423 -23.19 -11.98 -1.22
CA GLU A 423 -23.96 -11.51 -2.38
C GLU A 423 -24.66 -10.17 -2.09
N PRO A 424 -25.17 -9.47 -3.12
CA PRO A 424 -25.89 -8.23 -2.92
C PRO A 424 -27.10 -8.39 -2.02
N VAL A 425 -27.23 -7.51 -1.02
CA VAL A 425 -28.30 -7.53 -0.02
C VAL A 425 -28.98 -6.17 0.15
N VAL A 426 -30.15 -6.20 0.76
CA VAL A 426 -30.75 -5.06 1.45
C VAL A 426 -30.70 -5.37 2.94
N THR A 427 -30.05 -4.51 3.71
CA THR A 427 -30.03 -4.60 5.16
C THR A 427 -31.13 -3.75 5.73
N ILE A 428 -32.03 -4.38 6.48
CA ILE A 428 -33.11 -3.72 7.23
C ILE A 428 -32.56 -3.38 8.61
N LEU A 429 -32.51 -2.09 8.91
CA LEU A 429 -32.03 -1.53 10.16
C LEU A 429 -33.12 -0.70 10.82
N GLY A 430 -33.09 -0.59 12.14
CA GLY A 430 -34.04 0.21 12.87
C GLY A 430 -33.93 0.04 14.38
N GLY A 431 -34.82 0.73 15.07
CA GLY A 431 -34.98 0.63 16.52
C GLY A 431 -36.42 0.33 16.93
N TYR A 432 -36.60 -0.35 18.04
CA TYR A 432 -37.93 -0.59 18.62
C TYR A 432 -37.89 -0.79 20.12
N ASP A 433 -38.93 -0.32 20.77
CA ASP A 433 -39.15 -0.51 22.20
C ASP A 433 -40.46 -1.31 22.40
N PRO A 434 -40.36 -2.62 22.77
CA PRO A 434 -41.54 -3.46 22.99
C PRO A 434 -42.44 -2.95 24.14
N VAL A 435 -41.85 -2.26 25.13
CA VAL A 435 -42.57 -1.75 26.29
C VAL A 435 -43.32 -0.47 25.96
N ALA A 436 -42.61 0.50 25.38
CA ALA A 436 -43.21 1.77 24.96
C ALA A 436 -44.09 1.64 23.70
N LYS A 437 -44.00 0.53 22.99
CA LYS A 437 -44.74 0.23 21.73
C LYS A 437 -44.45 1.28 20.64
N VAL A 438 -43.20 1.68 20.53
CA VAL A 438 -42.69 2.56 19.48
C VAL A 438 -41.61 1.84 18.67
N GLY A 439 -41.44 2.24 17.40
CA GLY A 439 -40.42 1.67 16.53
C GLY A 439 -40.24 2.52 15.29
N LEU A 440 -39.07 2.38 14.72
CA LEU A 440 -38.65 3.07 13.50
C LEU A 440 -37.82 2.13 12.63
N LEU A 441 -38.30 1.83 11.43
CA LEU A 441 -37.50 1.24 10.36
C LEU A 441 -36.86 2.35 9.55
N TYR A 442 -35.56 2.24 9.33
CA TYR A 442 -34.84 3.12 8.43
C TYR A 442 -35.09 2.75 6.96
N PRO A 443 -34.83 3.64 6.01
CA PRO A 443 -34.77 3.30 4.60
C PRO A 443 -33.91 2.06 4.38
N ALA A 444 -34.31 1.19 3.46
CA ALA A 444 -33.61 -0.06 3.19
C ALA A 444 -32.18 0.22 2.66
N ALA A 445 -31.16 -0.26 3.37
CA ALA A 445 -29.77 -0.03 3.04
C ALA A 445 -29.26 -1.08 2.05
N ARG A 446 -29.08 -0.71 0.77
CA ARG A 446 -28.60 -1.62 -0.27
C ARG A 446 -27.08 -1.72 -0.22
N SER A 447 -26.57 -2.97 -0.21
CA SER A 447 -25.13 -3.28 -0.27
C SER A 447 -24.82 -4.25 -1.41
N ASN A 448 -23.59 -4.19 -1.90
CA ASN A 448 -23.06 -5.13 -2.88
C ASN A 448 -22.51 -6.43 -2.24
N TRP A 449 -22.56 -6.55 -0.90
CA TRP A 449 -22.06 -7.72 -0.19
C TRP A 449 -22.77 -7.90 1.16
N GLY A 450 -23.23 -9.12 1.44
CA GLY A 450 -23.76 -9.52 2.73
C GLY A 450 -24.08 -11.00 2.77
N ASN A 451 -24.23 -11.53 3.98
CA ASN A 451 -24.69 -12.90 4.19
C ASN A 451 -26.16 -12.92 4.56
N VAL A 452 -26.90 -13.89 4.04
CA VAL A 452 -28.32 -14.08 4.34
C VAL A 452 -28.53 -15.43 4.99
N TYR A 453 -29.41 -15.49 5.96
CA TYR A 453 -29.66 -16.67 6.77
C TYR A 453 -31.13 -17.07 6.70
N ASP A 454 -31.40 -18.37 6.91
CA ASP A 454 -32.73 -18.86 7.22
C ASP A 454 -33.00 -18.57 8.70
N LEU A 455 -33.51 -17.37 8.96
CA LEU A 455 -33.71 -16.85 10.31
C LEU A 455 -34.95 -17.51 10.97
N PRO A 456 -34.97 -17.59 12.31
CA PRO A 456 -36.14 -18.13 13.03
C PRO A 456 -37.41 -17.39 12.69
N ALA A 457 -38.46 -18.15 12.37
CA ALA A 457 -39.80 -17.60 12.14
C ALA A 457 -40.44 -17.16 13.45
N ALA A 458 -41.10 -16.01 13.43
CA ALA A 458 -41.91 -15.57 14.54
C ALA A 458 -43.22 -16.39 14.62
N ASN A 459 -43.54 -16.95 15.80
CA ASN A 459 -44.83 -17.58 16.02
C ASN A 459 -45.84 -16.51 16.42
N THR A 460 -46.55 -15.97 15.43
CA THR A 460 -47.52 -14.89 15.64
C THR A 460 -48.84 -15.36 16.19
N ALA A 461 -49.18 -16.68 16.14
CA ALA A 461 -50.41 -17.26 16.59
C ALA A 461 -50.48 -17.54 18.11
N VAL A 462 -49.31 -17.75 18.75
CA VAL A 462 -49.24 -18.08 20.18
C VAL A 462 -49.49 -16.83 21.02
N ASN A 463 -50.25 -16.98 22.12
CA ASN A 463 -50.51 -15.89 23.08
C ASN A 463 -49.29 -15.64 23.98
N GLN A 464 -48.28 -14.95 23.43
CA GLN A 464 -47.06 -14.56 24.11
C GLN A 464 -46.55 -13.21 23.59
N ASP A 465 -45.65 -12.60 24.33
CA ASP A 465 -44.96 -11.45 23.84
C ASP A 465 -44.14 -11.82 22.59
N ALA A 466 -44.26 -11.04 21.54
CA ALA A 466 -43.55 -11.25 20.29
C ALA A 466 -43.32 -9.92 19.54
N CYS A 467 -42.13 -9.77 18.98
CA CYS A 467 -41.83 -8.76 17.97
C CYS A 467 -41.28 -9.45 16.72
N TRP A 468 -41.62 -8.94 15.55
CA TRP A 468 -41.16 -9.52 14.29
C TRP A 468 -41.15 -8.53 13.16
N LEU A 469 -40.34 -8.86 12.12
CA LEU A 469 -40.43 -8.23 10.80
C LEU A 469 -41.31 -9.09 9.89
N ASN A 470 -42.35 -8.50 9.33
CA ASN A 470 -43.16 -9.10 8.27
C ASN A 470 -42.58 -8.62 6.93
N VAL A 471 -41.88 -9.51 6.26
CA VAL A 471 -41.18 -9.22 4.98
C VAL A 471 -42.08 -9.72 3.84
N GLN A 472 -42.42 -8.82 2.95
CA GLN A 472 -43.25 -9.10 1.76
C GLN A 472 -42.37 -9.28 0.53
N TYR A 473 -42.53 -10.40 -0.13
CA TYR A 473 -41.92 -10.73 -1.41
C TYR A 473 -43.02 -10.80 -2.50
N PRO A 474 -42.69 -10.91 -3.80
CA PRO A 474 -43.75 -10.97 -4.85
C PRO A 474 -44.84 -12.02 -4.63
N ASN A 475 -44.48 -13.20 -4.10
CA ASN A 475 -45.40 -14.32 -3.97
C ASN A 475 -45.48 -14.91 -2.57
N THR A 476 -44.71 -14.37 -1.59
CA THR A 476 -44.65 -14.93 -0.23
C THR A 476 -44.49 -13.83 0.80
N VAL A 477 -44.80 -14.18 2.04
CA VAL A 477 -44.55 -13.33 3.21
C VAL A 477 -43.81 -14.15 4.25
N THR A 478 -42.77 -13.57 4.85
CA THR A 478 -42.00 -14.21 5.91
C THR A 478 -42.03 -13.37 7.18
N ASN A 479 -42.28 -13.99 8.31
CA ASN A 479 -42.19 -13.34 9.62
C ASN A 479 -40.89 -13.73 10.31
N ILE A 480 -39.95 -12.77 10.46
CA ILE A 480 -38.65 -12.98 11.09
C ILE A 480 -38.73 -12.56 12.55
N ALA A 481 -38.40 -13.47 13.47
CA ALA A 481 -38.45 -13.24 14.90
C ALA A 481 -37.44 -12.18 15.36
N LEU A 482 -37.86 -11.24 16.18
CA LEU A 482 -37.05 -10.26 16.90
C LEU A 482 -37.19 -10.51 18.41
N ALA A 483 -36.32 -9.87 19.20
CA ALA A 483 -36.41 -9.94 20.67
C ALA A 483 -37.77 -9.41 21.17
N PRO A 484 -38.57 -10.20 21.93
CA PRO A 484 -39.90 -9.78 22.40
C PRO A 484 -39.83 -8.81 23.59
N THR A 485 -38.67 -8.69 24.23
CA THR A 485 -38.42 -7.84 25.41
C THR A 485 -37.23 -6.96 25.20
N ARG A 486 -37.00 -5.99 26.07
CA ARG A 486 -35.74 -5.19 26.03
C ARG A 486 -34.52 -6.06 26.33
N LEU A 487 -33.47 -5.91 25.57
CA LEU A 487 -32.17 -6.59 25.74
C LEU A 487 -31.21 -5.77 26.62
N GLY A 488 -31.70 -4.91 27.43
CA GLY A 488 -31.00 -4.01 28.34
C GLY A 488 -32.02 -3.08 28.96
N SER A 489 -31.59 -1.94 29.49
CA SER A 489 -32.48 -0.92 30.06
C SER A 489 -33.20 -0.08 29.01
N ASN A 490 -32.75 -0.09 27.76
CA ASN A 490 -33.20 0.79 26.69
C ASN A 490 -33.86 0.02 25.54
N ALA A 491 -34.27 0.74 24.51
CA ALA A 491 -34.79 0.18 23.27
C ALA A 491 -33.84 -0.82 22.62
N ASN A 492 -34.37 -1.70 21.81
CA ASN A 492 -33.60 -2.61 20.97
C ASN A 492 -33.35 -2.02 19.58
N LYS A 493 -32.24 -2.36 19.00
CA LYS A 493 -32.01 -2.25 17.56
C LYS A 493 -32.35 -3.55 16.87
N LEU A 494 -32.70 -3.48 15.59
CA LEU A 494 -32.89 -4.62 14.71
C LEU A 494 -32.01 -4.53 13.46
N HIS A 495 -31.65 -5.70 12.95
CA HIS A 495 -30.73 -5.82 11.81
C HIS A 495 -30.93 -7.16 11.10
N VAL A 496 -31.35 -7.10 9.83
CA VAL A 496 -31.62 -8.28 9.01
C VAL A 496 -31.19 -8.05 7.58
N ASN A 497 -30.39 -8.97 7.04
CA ASN A 497 -30.06 -8.98 5.62
C ASN A 497 -31.10 -9.77 4.83
N LEU A 498 -31.62 -9.19 3.76
CA LEU A 498 -32.46 -9.82 2.77
C LEU A 498 -31.71 -9.88 1.43
N ALA A 499 -31.72 -11.03 0.77
CA ALA A 499 -31.05 -11.15 -0.53
C ALA A 499 -31.78 -10.29 -1.57
N LEU A 500 -31.05 -9.46 -2.32
CA LEU A 500 -31.66 -8.68 -3.41
C LEU A 500 -32.25 -9.58 -4.49
N ALA A 501 -31.67 -10.77 -4.71
CA ALA A 501 -32.14 -11.76 -5.67
C ALA A 501 -33.52 -12.33 -5.32
N ASP A 502 -33.97 -12.23 -4.06
CA ASP A 502 -35.29 -12.67 -3.61
C ASP A 502 -36.38 -11.60 -3.87
N HIS A 503 -36.01 -10.42 -4.33
CA HIS A 503 -36.87 -9.28 -4.64
C HIS A 503 -37.78 -8.84 -3.48
N PRO A 504 -37.27 -8.59 -2.26
CA PRO A 504 -38.09 -8.09 -1.16
C PRO A 504 -38.67 -6.71 -1.53
N GLN A 505 -39.92 -6.48 -1.14
CA GLN A 505 -40.69 -5.29 -1.56
C GLN A 505 -41.02 -4.35 -0.40
N LYS A 506 -41.35 -4.90 0.76
CA LYS A 506 -41.80 -4.13 1.91
C LYS A 506 -41.49 -4.88 3.20
N VAL A 507 -41.26 -4.13 4.26
CA VAL A 507 -41.05 -4.67 5.60
C VAL A 507 -41.89 -3.88 6.59
N ASP A 508 -42.70 -4.60 7.35
CA ASP A 508 -43.49 -4.07 8.46
C ASP A 508 -42.94 -4.60 9.79
N LEU A 509 -42.79 -3.73 10.77
CA LEU A 509 -42.35 -4.05 12.12
C LEU A 509 -43.56 -4.14 13.02
N TYR A 510 -43.80 -5.31 13.61
CA TYR A 510 -44.85 -5.57 14.56
C TYR A 510 -44.34 -5.97 15.95
N CYS A 511 -45.03 -5.55 16.99
CA CYS A 511 -44.93 -6.11 18.34
C CYS A 511 -46.31 -6.41 18.90
N LYS A 512 -46.45 -7.47 19.70
CA LYS A 512 -47.60 -7.75 20.53
C LYS A 512 -47.19 -8.16 21.92
N GLN A 513 -48.03 -7.88 22.89
CA GLN A 513 -47.94 -8.41 24.26
C GLN A 513 -48.96 -9.56 24.46
N VAL A 514 -48.73 -10.35 25.48
CA VAL A 514 -49.69 -11.38 25.90
C VAL A 514 -51.07 -10.76 26.07
N ASN A 515 -52.13 -11.43 25.58
CA ASN A 515 -53.53 -10.97 25.58
C ASN A 515 -53.77 -9.63 24.82
N ALA A 516 -52.91 -9.22 23.95
CA ALA A 516 -53.05 -8.02 23.12
C ALA A 516 -52.96 -8.32 21.62
N ALA A 517 -53.64 -7.52 20.82
CA ALA A 517 -53.49 -7.56 19.38
C ALA A 517 -52.08 -7.04 18.93
N ALA A 518 -51.58 -7.57 17.83
CA ALA A 518 -50.36 -7.07 17.22
C ALA A 518 -50.51 -5.60 16.82
N LYS A 519 -49.52 -4.80 17.14
CA LYS A 519 -49.45 -3.39 16.77
C LYS A 519 -48.38 -3.21 15.68
N LEU A 520 -48.74 -2.61 14.56
CA LEU A 520 -47.78 -2.12 13.57
C LEU A 520 -47.03 -0.90 14.14
N LEU A 521 -45.72 -0.98 14.22
CA LEU A 521 -44.89 0.10 14.79
C LEU A 521 -44.26 0.96 13.69
N SER A 522 -43.85 0.33 12.60
CA SER A 522 -43.17 1.04 11.50
C SER A 522 -43.23 0.23 10.20
N THR A 523 -43.08 0.91 9.08
CA THR A 523 -43.07 0.32 7.73
C THR A 523 -41.93 0.95 6.93
N THR A 524 -41.24 0.12 6.14
CA THR A 524 -40.31 0.61 5.11
C THR A 524 -40.58 -0.11 3.78
N VAL A 525 -40.57 0.64 2.70
CA VAL A 525 -40.71 0.09 1.33
C VAL A 525 -39.33 -0.06 0.75
N ILE A 526 -39.08 -1.21 0.13
CA ILE A 526 -37.79 -1.48 -0.52
C ILE A 526 -37.89 -1.00 -1.98
N PRO A 527 -37.07 -0.05 -2.39
CA PRO A 527 -37.08 0.45 -3.77
C PRO A 527 -36.80 -0.67 -4.79
N GLN A 528 -37.44 -0.63 -5.92
CA GLN A 528 -37.07 -1.44 -7.07
C GLN A 528 -35.91 -0.78 -7.77
N TYR A 529 -34.73 -1.38 -7.64
CA TYR A 529 -33.48 -0.80 -8.16
C TYR A 529 -33.37 -1.05 -9.68
N ALA A 530 -33.33 0.00 -10.46
CA ALA A 530 -33.25 -0.06 -11.92
C ALA A 530 -31.87 -0.53 -12.43
N THR A 531 -30.83 -0.36 -11.60
CA THR A 531 -29.46 -0.72 -11.96
C THR A 531 -28.86 -1.71 -10.95
N ALA A 532 -28.10 -2.67 -11.47
CA ALA A 532 -27.32 -3.56 -10.63
C ALA A 532 -26.28 -2.77 -9.84
N ILE A 533 -26.03 -3.18 -8.61
CA ILE A 533 -24.93 -2.63 -7.83
C ILE A 533 -23.60 -3.23 -8.29
N THR A 534 -22.55 -2.41 -8.40
CA THR A 534 -21.20 -2.87 -8.74
C THR A 534 -20.75 -3.93 -7.73
N PRO A 535 -20.23 -5.09 -8.15
CA PRO A 535 -19.74 -6.12 -7.25
C PRO A 535 -18.71 -5.62 -6.24
N ALA A 536 -18.63 -6.23 -5.08
CA ALA A 536 -17.61 -5.95 -4.10
C ALA A 536 -16.22 -6.25 -4.66
N VAL A 537 -15.23 -5.42 -4.30
CA VAL A 537 -13.84 -5.62 -4.73
C VAL A 537 -13.20 -6.66 -3.83
N LYS A 538 -12.61 -7.69 -4.44
CA LYS A 538 -11.82 -8.70 -3.74
C LYS A 538 -10.36 -8.58 -4.11
N ILE A 539 -9.49 -8.63 -3.10
CA ILE A 539 -8.04 -8.48 -3.22
C ILE A 539 -7.37 -9.64 -2.50
N GLY A 540 -6.28 -10.14 -3.08
CA GLY A 540 -5.52 -11.27 -2.55
C GLY A 540 -5.87 -12.58 -3.25
N LYS A 541 -5.92 -13.69 -2.53
CA LYS A 541 -6.02 -15.06 -3.08
C LYS A 541 -7.19 -15.28 -4.04
N ALA A 542 -8.37 -14.73 -3.74
CA ALA A 542 -9.59 -14.94 -4.56
C ALA A 542 -9.46 -14.36 -5.97
N GLN A 543 -8.65 -13.33 -6.15
CA GLN A 543 -8.38 -12.67 -7.42
C GLN A 543 -6.96 -12.96 -7.93
N GLY A 544 -6.20 -13.85 -7.25
CA GLY A 544 -4.81 -14.12 -7.61
C GLY A 544 -3.96 -12.85 -7.67
N TYR A 545 -4.21 -11.90 -6.80
CA TYR A 545 -3.56 -10.57 -6.77
C TYR A 545 -3.78 -9.75 -8.05
N LYS A 546 -4.84 -10.00 -8.79
CA LYS A 546 -5.10 -9.41 -10.12
C LYS A 546 -5.72 -8.03 -10.09
N ALA A 547 -6.41 -7.65 -9.00
CA ALA A 547 -7.24 -6.44 -8.97
C ALA A 547 -6.47 -5.18 -9.43
N LEU A 548 -5.30 -4.93 -8.84
CA LEU A 548 -4.45 -3.80 -9.23
C LEU A 548 -3.71 -4.06 -10.56
N ARG A 549 -3.31 -5.31 -10.82
CA ARG A 549 -2.61 -5.67 -12.06
C ARG A 549 -3.42 -5.33 -13.32
N TYR A 550 -4.72 -5.55 -13.32
CA TYR A 550 -5.58 -5.19 -14.45
C TYR A 550 -5.62 -3.68 -14.73
N VAL A 551 -5.35 -2.87 -13.73
CA VAL A 551 -5.30 -1.41 -13.87
C VAL A 551 -3.91 -0.94 -14.29
N GLU A 552 -2.86 -1.50 -13.71
CA GLU A 552 -1.48 -1.01 -13.83
C GLU A 552 -0.66 -1.66 -14.96
N LEU A 553 -0.88 -2.95 -15.24
CA LEU A 553 -0.15 -3.63 -16.31
C LEU A 553 -0.34 -2.97 -17.69
N PRO A 554 -1.55 -2.52 -18.08
CA PRO A 554 -1.73 -1.74 -19.30
C PRO A 554 -0.98 -0.40 -19.33
N LEU A 555 -0.69 0.21 -18.19
CA LEU A 555 0.10 1.44 -18.11
C LEU A 555 1.57 1.15 -18.45
N LEU A 556 2.13 0.07 -17.89
CA LEU A 556 3.47 -0.39 -18.22
C LEU A 556 3.57 -0.75 -19.71
N GLU A 557 2.62 -1.50 -20.21
CA GLU A 557 2.57 -1.88 -21.63
C GLU A 557 2.57 -0.65 -22.56
N ARG A 558 1.76 0.34 -22.27
CA ARG A 558 1.71 1.61 -23.03
C ARG A 558 3.05 2.33 -23.02
N GLU A 559 3.73 2.38 -21.86
CA GLU A 559 5.04 3.00 -21.77
C GLU A 559 6.09 2.23 -22.61
N LEU A 560 6.09 0.89 -22.53
CA LEU A 560 6.96 0.05 -23.33
C LEU A 560 6.73 0.27 -24.82
N LEU A 561 5.48 0.26 -25.30
CA LEU A 561 5.13 0.47 -26.70
C LEU A 561 5.53 1.87 -27.19
N ASN A 562 5.40 2.89 -26.39
CA ASN A 562 5.85 4.25 -26.73
C ASN A 562 7.38 4.31 -26.90
N GLN A 563 8.13 3.40 -26.34
CA GLN A 563 9.59 3.33 -26.45
C GLN A 563 10.08 2.31 -27.51
N ALA A 564 9.18 1.60 -28.15
CA ALA A 564 9.51 0.54 -29.10
C ALA A 564 10.42 1.01 -30.25
N ALA A 565 10.32 2.26 -30.63
CA ALA A 565 11.13 2.88 -31.68
C ALA A 565 12.55 3.30 -31.23
N ASN A 566 12.82 3.30 -29.93
CA ASN A 566 14.09 3.74 -29.38
C ASN A 566 15.05 2.56 -29.14
N ASN A 567 16.31 2.68 -29.59
CA ASN A 567 17.32 1.64 -29.34
C ASN A 567 17.75 1.55 -27.87
N LEU A 568 17.59 2.62 -27.13
CA LEU A 568 17.80 2.70 -25.67
C LEU A 568 16.43 2.75 -25.02
N ILE A 569 16.06 1.69 -24.32
CA ILE A 569 14.81 1.63 -23.57
C ILE A 569 15.12 2.05 -22.14
N VAL A 570 14.58 3.19 -21.74
CA VAL A 570 14.67 3.69 -20.37
C VAL A 570 13.27 3.92 -19.85
N LEU A 571 12.90 3.21 -18.81
CA LEU A 571 11.62 3.40 -18.15
C LEU A 571 11.60 4.69 -17.33
N SER A 572 10.48 5.39 -17.35
CA SER A 572 10.21 6.47 -16.41
C SER A 572 10.26 5.92 -14.97
N PRO A 573 10.41 6.75 -13.93
CA PRO A 573 10.35 6.29 -12.54
C PRO A 573 9.08 5.47 -12.25
N ASN A 574 7.95 5.90 -12.78
CA ASN A 574 6.69 5.15 -12.66
C ASN A 574 6.74 3.83 -13.46
N GLY A 575 7.24 3.86 -14.69
CA GLY A 575 7.41 2.66 -15.51
C GLY A 575 8.37 1.65 -14.89
N LEU A 576 9.45 2.11 -14.27
CA LEU A 576 10.38 1.24 -13.53
C LEU A 576 9.70 0.58 -12.33
N MET A 577 8.92 1.34 -11.56
CA MET A 577 8.12 0.80 -10.46
C MET A 577 7.14 -0.27 -10.97
N LEU A 578 6.41 0.00 -12.04
CA LEU A 578 5.48 -0.94 -12.65
C LEU A 578 6.20 -2.18 -13.21
N TYR A 579 7.36 -2.00 -13.84
CA TYR A 579 8.19 -3.11 -14.31
C TYR A 579 8.63 -4.01 -13.15
N GLN A 580 9.15 -3.45 -12.08
CA GLN A 580 9.55 -4.22 -10.90
C GLN A 580 8.36 -5.00 -10.31
N ALA A 581 7.18 -4.40 -10.29
CA ALA A 581 5.97 -5.06 -9.81
C ALA A 581 5.48 -6.18 -10.73
N TYR A 582 5.54 -5.99 -12.05
CA TYR A 582 4.80 -6.81 -13.01
C TYR A 582 5.64 -7.58 -14.02
N LYS A 583 6.98 -7.57 -13.95
CA LYS A 583 7.83 -8.31 -14.89
C LYS A 583 7.51 -9.82 -14.95
N SER A 584 7.09 -10.42 -13.87
CA SER A 584 6.66 -11.82 -13.82
C SER A 584 5.37 -12.11 -14.59
N TYR A 585 4.64 -11.09 -14.98
CA TYR A 585 3.38 -11.18 -15.74
C TYR A 585 3.54 -10.74 -17.20
N LYS A 586 4.77 -10.70 -17.71
CA LYS A 586 5.03 -10.28 -19.10
C LYS A 586 4.19 -11.01 -20.15
N ASN A 587 3.88 -12.28 -19.92
CA ASN A 587 3.04 -13.07 -20.82
C ASN A 587 1.58 -12.60 -20.92
N GLU A 588 1.14 -11.71 -20.04
CA GLU A 588 -0.18 -11.07 -20.12
C GLU A 588 -0.17 -9.81 -21.00
N MET A 589 1.01 -9.34 -21.44
CA MET A 589 1.17 -8.20 -22.34
C MET A 589 1.08 -8.62 -23.80
N SER A 590 0.88 -7.66 -24.69
CA SER A 590 0.99 -7.89 -26.13
C SER A 590 2.40 -8.33 -26.52
N LEU A 591 2.52 -9.08 -27.62
CA LEU A 591 3.81 -9.57 -28.12
C LEU A 591 4.80 -8.41 -28.38
N ALA A 592 4.32 -7.28 -28.88
CA ALA A 592 5.15 -6.11 -29.12
C ALA A 592 5.74 -5.55 -27.80
N ALA A 593 4.93 -5.44 -26.74
CA ALA A 593 5.40 -5.00 -25.43
C ALA A 593 6.38 -6.03 -24.81
N GLN A 594 6.13 -7.33 -24.98
CA GLN A 594 7.04 -8.38 -24.53
C GLN A 594 8.43 -8.24 -25.17
N GLN A 595 8.51 -8.00 -26.49
CA GLN A 595 9.77 -7.82 -27.21
C GLN A 595 10.55 -6.58 -26.74
N VAL A 596 9.83 -5.50 -26.40
CA VAL A 596 10.47 -4.29 -25.81
C VAL A 596 11.00 -4.60 -24.41
N LEU A 597 10.23 -5.34 -23.62
CA LEU A 597 10.60 -5.72 -22.26
C LEU A 597 11.81 -6.66 -22.24
N GLU A 598 11.89 -7.62 -23.16
CA GLU A 598 13.05 -8.51 -23.29
C GLU A 598 14.35 -7.75 -23.59
N ARG A 599 14.29 -6.73 -24.47
CA ARG A 599 15.44 -5.84 -24.71
C ARG A 599 15.83 -5.05 -23.47
N TYR A 600 14.85 -4.59 -22.69
CA TYR A 600 15.11 -3.91 -21.42
C TYR A 600 15.77 -4.87 -20.42
N GLU A 601 15.25 -6.08 -20.25
CA GLU A 601 15.80 -7.12 -19.36
C GLU A 601 17.24 -7.49 -19.75
N GLU A 602 17.54 -7.57 -21.04
CA GLU A 602 18.90 -7.82 -21.51
C GLU A 602 19.85 -6.70 -21.11
N GLN A 603 19.46 -5.44 -21.29
CA GLN A 603 20.25 -4.28 -20.86
C GLN A 603 20.42 -4.25 -19.35
N GLU A 604 19.33 -4.49 -18.59
CA GLU A 604 19.37 -4.55 -17.12
C GLU A 604 20.36 -5.62 -16.67
N THR A 605 20.34 -6.81 -17.25
CA THR A 605 21.28 -7.90 -16.93
C THR A 605 22.75 -7.50 -17.14
N ARG A 606 23.05 -6.75 -18.19
CA ARG A 606 24.39 -6.26 -18.47
C ARG A 606 24.84 -5.26 -17.39
N TRP A 607 23.96 -4.33 -17.01
CA TRP A 607 24.22 -3.38 -15.92
C TRP A 607 24.41 -4.07 -14.57
N MET A 608 23.61 -5.09 -14.30
CA MET A 608 23.73 -5.91 -13.09
C MET A 608 25.10 -6.56 -12.97
N ARG A 609 25.61 -7.15 -14.07
CA ARG A 609 26.93 -7.75 -14.09
C ARG A 609 28.02 -6.73 -13.81
N LEU A 610 27.87 -5.54 -14.38
CA LEU A 610 28.82 -4.44 -14.13
C LEU A 610 28.84 -4.04 -12.66
N ASN A 611 27.65 -3.80 -12.06
CA ASN A 611 27.55 -3.42 -10.66
C ASN A 611 28.12 -4.50 -9.74
N ARG A 612 27.86 -5.78 -10.02
CA ARG A 612 28.42 -6.89 -9.27
C ARG A 612 29.93 -6.93 -9.37
N TRP A 613 30.46 -6.76 -10.57
CA TRP A 613 31.90 -6.72 -10.79
C TRP A 613 32.57 -5.59 -10.01
N VAL A 614 32.02 -4.40 -10.07
CA VAL A 614 32.53 -3.24 -9.31
C VAL A 614 32.48 -3.49 -7.80
N ASN A 615 31.42 -4.08 -7.29
CA ASN A 615 31.30 -4.38 -5.86
C ASN A 615 32.32 -5.43 -5.39
N VAL A 616 32.61 -6.43 -6.19
CA VAL A 616 33.55 -7.51 -5.84
C VAL A 616 34.99 -7.03 -5.89
N TYR A 617 35.36 -6.23 -6.90
CA TYR A 617 36.73 -5.78 -7.11
C TYR A 617 37.03 -4.41 -6.49
N TYR A 618 36.16 -3.90 -5.64
CA TYR A 618 36.27 -2.56 -5.07
C TYR A 618 37.58 -2.29 -4.36
N ASP A 619 38.04 -3.18 -3.49
CA ASP A 619 39.24 -2.99 -2.69
C ASP A 619 40.51 -3.10 -3.54
N ASP A 620 40.47 -3.84 -4.63
CA ASP A 620 41.56 -3.94 -5.59
C ASP A 620 41.61 -2.72 -6.55
N LEU A 621 40.40 -2.20 -6.93
CA LEU A 621 40.30 -0.96 -7.71
C LEU A 621 40.87 0.24 -6.97
N ALA A 622 40.83 0.27 -5.68
CA ALA A 622 41.40 1.37 -4.87
C ALA A 622 42.91 1.33 -4.76
N LYS A 623 43.56 0.20 -5.05
CA LYS A 623 45.00 0.01 -4.92
C LYS A 623 45.77 0.45 -6.16
N ASP A 624 45.23 0.16 -7.34
CA ASP A 624 45.84 0.57 -8.63
C ASP A 624 44.73 1.09 -9.56
N VAL A 625 44.54 2.39 -9.51
CA VAL A 625 43.42 3.04 -10.21
C VAL A 625 43.58 2.99 -11.74
N PRO A 626 44.73 3.18 -12.37
CA PRO A 626 44.88 3.04 -13.82
C PRO A 626 44.53 1.63 -14.33
N ALA A 627 45.10 0.60 -13.72
CA ALA A 627 44.84 -0.79 -14.10
C ALA A 627 43.36 -1.16 -13.90
N ALA A 628 42.72 -0.63 -12.86
CA ALA A 628 41.31 -0.81 -12.60
C ALA A 628 40.42 -0.16 -13.67
N ILE A 629 40.80 1.00 -14.19
CA ILE A 629 40.12 1.68 -15.30
C ILE A 629 40.14 0.82 -16.55
N ASP A 630 41.32 0.32 -16.91
CA ASP A 630 41.49 -0.50 -18.09
C ASP A 630 40.68 -1.81 -17.99
N ALA A 631 40.71 -2.46 -16.84
CA ALA A 631 39.92 -3.66 -16.57
C ALA A 631 38.42 -3.37 -16.64
N LEU A 632 37.96 -2.26 -16.08
CA LEU A 632 36.56 -1.84 -16.14
C LEU A 632 36.13 -1.53 -17.58
N ASN A 633 36.92 -0.82 -18.33
CA ASN A 633 36.65 -0.52 -19.74
C ASN A 633 36.59 -1.80 -20.59
N ALA A 634 37.49 -2.74 -20.36
CA ALA A 634 37.50 -4.03 -21.04
C ALA A 634 36.21 -4.83 -20.70
N PHE A 635 35.83 -4.82 -19.45
CA PHE A 635 34.62 -5.54 -18.98
C PHE A 635 33.32 -4.90 -19.51
N ILE A 636 33.22 -3.56 -19.53
CA ILE A 636 32.10 -2.83 -20.13
C ILE A 636 31.99 -3.15 -21.63
N LYS A 637 33.10 -3.19 -22.34
CA LYS A 637 33.13 -3.60 -23.75
C LYS A 637 32.67 -5.04 -23.92
N GLN A 638 33.16 -5.96 -23.09
CA GLN A 638 32.75 -7.36 -23.09
C GLN A 638 31.24 -7.53 -22.83
N LEU A 639 30.66 -6.70 -21.99
CA LEU A 639 29.21 -6.71 -21.73
C LEU A 639 28.38 -6.04 -22.84
N GLY A 640 29.02 -5.43 -23.84
CA GLY A 640 28.34 -4.69 -24.91
C GLY A 640 27.56 -3.47 -24.41
N LEU A 641 27.99 -2.87 -23.27
CA LEU A 641 27.43 -1.63 -22.74
C LEU A 641 27.99 -0.38 -23.38
N GLN A 642 29.05 -0.53 -24.19
CA GLN A 642 29.62 0.53 -25.00
C GLN A 642 28.67 0.76 -26.19
N GLN A 643 28.09 1.93 -26.28
CA GLN A 643 27.29 2.34 -27.45
C GLN A 643 27.99 3.53 -28.12
N ASP A 644 28.18 3.42 -29.41
CA ASP A 644 28.56 4.55 -30.25
C ASP A 644 27.29 5.34 -30.60
N ASP A 645 27.22 6.58 -30.16
CA ASP A 645 26.18 7.51 -30.60
C ASP A 645 26.82 8.41 -31.68
N PRO A 646 26.62 8.12 -32.99
CA PRO A 646 27.25 8.84 -34.09
C PRO A 646 26.80 10.30 -34.17
N LEU A 647 25.75 10.69 -33.47
CA LEU A 647 25.22 12.05 -33.39
C LEU A 647 25.71 12.78 -32.14
N ALA A 648 26.37 12.07 -31.21
CA ALA A 648 26.90 12.70 -30.00
C ALA A 648 28.06 13.65 -30.34
N GLN A 649 28.02 14.79 -29.70
CA GLN A 649 29.09 15.79 -29.75
C GLN A 649 29.76 15.90 -28.40
N SER A 650 31.08 16.02 -28.35
CA SER A 650 31.78 16.27 -27.09
C SER A 650 32.73 17.41 -27.20
N GLY A 651 32.97 18.11 -26.11
CA GLY A 651 33.86 19.21 -26.03
C GLY A 651 33.63 20.12 -24.84
N LEU A 652 34.35 21.26 -24.89
CA LEU A 652 34.17 22.30 -23.88
C LEU A 652 32.93 23.13 -24.20
N LEU A 653 32.06 23.32 -23.22
CA LEU A 653 30.99 24.30 -23.31
C LEU A 653 31.51 25.66 -22.85
N LYS A 654 31.74 26.52 -23.82
CA LYS A 654 32.33 27.86 -23.62
C LYS A 654 31.33 28.99 -23.82
N ASN A 655 31.39 29.92 -22.89
CA ASN A 655 30.80 31.23 -23.03
C ASN A 655 31.96 32.25 -22.97
N ASN A 656 32.41 32.73 -24.15
CA ASN A 656 33.58 33.58 -24.27
C ASN A 656 34.85 32.92 -23.67
N LYS A 657 35.43 33.47 -22.59
CA LYS A 657 36.60 32.93 -21.90
C LYS A 657 36.29 31.93 -20.81
N ASN A 658 35.02 31.78 -20.47
CA ASN A 658 34.56 30.93 -19.36
C ASN A 658 34.08 29.57 -19.88
N CYS A 659 34.36 28.51 -19.10
CA CYS A 659 33.82 27.17 -19.37
C CYS A 659 32.79 26.77 -18.33
N LEU A 660 31.77 26.03 -18.77
CA LEU A 660 30.94 25.28 -17.85
C LEU A 660 31.79 24.16 -17.25
N LYS A 661 31.81 24.04 -15.93
CA LYS A 661 32.69 23.15 -15.18
C LYS A 661 31.89 22.36 -14.14
N THR A 662 32.30 21.13 -13.90
CA THR A 662 31.81 20.33 -12.79
C THR A 662 32.84 20.25 -11.68
N GLU A 663 32.40 20.31 -10.43
CA GLU A 663 33.27 20.14 -9.27
C GLU A 663 32.61 19.26 -8.24
N LEU A 664 33.42 18.53 -7.49
CA LEU A 664 32.93 17.76 -6.35
C LEU A 664 32.66 18.73 -5.19
N ALA A 665 31.39 18.90 -4.87
CA ALA A 665 30.99 19.72 -3.74
C ALA A 665 31.34 19.05 -2.39
N SER A 666 31.24 19.81 -1.30
CA SER A 666 31.56 19.32 0.06
C SER A 666 30.67 18.16 0.50
N ASN A 667 29.45 18.05 -0.05
CA ASN A 667 28.52 16.94 0.15
C ASN A 667 28.81 15.74 -0.75
N GLN A 668 29.95 15.73 -1.47
CA GLN A 668 30.40 14.66 -2.35
C GLN A 668 29.55 14.43 -3.62
N LYS A 669 28.66 15.36 -3.95
CA LYS A 669 27.97 15.39 -5.25
C LYS A 669 28.75 16.27 -6.24
N MET A 670 28.63 15.92 -7.52
CA MET A 670 29.12 16.81 -8.60
C MET A 670 28.17 17.98 -8.73
N ASP A 671 28.68 19.17 -8.72
CA ASP A 671 27.92 20.39 -8.92
C ASP A 671 28.48 21.20 -10.12
N VAL A 672 27.68 22.11 -10.64
CA VAL A 672 28.00 22.87 -11.87
C VAL A 672 28.32 24.29 -11.52
N TYR A 673 29.46 24.74 -12.00
CA TYR A 673 29.95 26.10 -11.85
C TYR A 673 30.52 26.61 -13.17
N ILE A 674 30.88 27.86 -13.20
CA ILE A 674 31.62 28.50 -14.29
C ILE A 674 33.10 28.62 -13.88
N SER A 675 34.01 28.24 -14.77
CA SER A 675 35.43 28.50 -14.58
C SER A 675 35.66 30.02 -14.45
N GLY A 676 36.58 30.42 -13.61
CA GLY A 676 36.92 31.83 -13.50
C GLY A 676 37.50 32.44 -14.80
N PRO A 677 37.85 33.74 -14.81
CA PRO A 677 38.27 34.44 -16.03
C PRO A 677 39.65 33.96 -16.61
N SER A 678 40.34 33.10 -15.92
CA SER A 678 41.52 32.39 -16.46
C SER A 678 41.04 31.27 -17.41
N ALA A 679 41.73 31.07 -18.48
CA ALA A 679 41.43 30.12 -19.54
C ALA A 679 40.93 28.76 -19.02
N CYS A 680 39.93 28.17 -19.71
CA CYS A 680 39.47 26.82 -19.47
C CYS A 680 40.65 25.83 -19.50
N THR A 681 40.75 24.95 -18.55
CA THR A 681 41.86 23.98 -18.42
C THR A 681 41.73 22.79 -19.36
N ALA A 682 40.54 22.61 -19.96
CA ALA A 682 40.20 21.48 -20.83
C ALA A 682 40.33 20.10 -20.16
N ASP A 683 40.35 20.06 -18.83
CA ASP A 683 40.30 18.81 -18.10
C ASP A 683 38.87 18.18 -18.17
N GLU A 684 38.74 16.97 -17.72
CA GLU A 684 37.44 16.25 -17.83
C GLU A 684 36.30 16.91 -17.07
N THR A 685 36.61 17.75 -16.09
CA THR A 685 35.58 18.47 -15.34
C THR A 685 34.94 19.61 -16.15
N GLU A 686 35.59 20.04 -17.22
CA GLU A 686 35.13 21.05 -18.16
C GLU A 686 34.62 20.47 -19.48
N GLN A 687 34.74 19.15 -19.67
CA GLN A 687 34.28 18.47 -20.88
C GLN A 687 32.84 17.94 -20.73
N TRP A 688 32.08 18.12 -21.79
CA TRP A 688 30.67 17.76 -21.86
C TRP A 688 30.40 16.92 -23.10
N VAL A 689 29.37 16.06 -23.00
CA VAL A 689 28.90 15.27 -24.14
C VAL A 689 27.43 15.62 -24.37
N TYR A 690 27.11 16.04 -25.59
CA TYR A 690 25.76 16.27 -26.04
C TYR A 690 25.30 15.07 -26.85
N ASP A 691 24.33 14.31 -26.31
CA ASP A 691 23.84 13.08 -26.93
C ASP A 691 22.74 13.32 -27.97
N SER A 692 22.41 12.27 -28.73
CA SER A 692 21.34 12.31 -29.76
C SER A 692 19.95 12.54 -29.21
N LEU A 693 19.77 12.39 -27.89
CA LEU A 693 18.50 12.66 -27.19
C LEU A 693 18.41 14.10 -26.68
N GLY A 694 19.41 14.92 -26.96
CA GLY A 694 19.45 16.31 -26.53
C GLY A 694 19.91 16.52 -25.10
N ARG A 695 20.51 15.51 -24.45
CA ARG A 695 21.02 15.65 -23.08
C ARG A 695 22.48 16.06 -23.07
N ILE A 696 22.88 16.83 -22.07
CA ILE A 696 24.25 17.28 -21.87
C ILE A 696 24.80 16.55 -20.65
N HIS A 697 25.74 15.63 -20.89
CA HIS A 697 26.43 14.86 -19.85
C HIS A 697 27.72 15.53 -19.44
N SER A 698 28.02 15.52 -18.15
CA SER A 698 29.40 15.83 -17.73
C SER A 698 30.30 14.62 -18.01
N LYS A 699 31.45 14.84 -18.63
CA LYS A 699 32.44 13.77 -18.86
C LYS A 699 33.04 13.27 -17.55
N ALA A 700 33.10 14.14 -16.54
CA ALA A 700 33.51 13.80 -15.19
C ALA A 700 32.43 13.03 -14.40
N ALA A 701 31.18 12.95 -14.91
CA ALA A 701 30.07 12.23 -14.30
C ALA A 701 29.07 11.80 -15.39
N MET A 702 29.44 10.86 -16.24
CA MET A 702 28.68 10.47 -17.45
C MET A 702 27.25 10.01 -17.20
N GLY A 703 26.97 9.46 -16.03
CA GLY A 703 25.61 9.11 -15.63
C GLY A 703 24.74 10.30 -15.21
N GLN A 704 25.30 11.50 -15.15
CA GLN A 704 24.59 12.71 -14.75
C GLN A 704 24.46 13.69 -15.89
N CYS A 705 23.28 14.28 -16.01
CA CYS A 705 22.89 15.21 -17.04
C CYS A 705 22.65 16.63 -16.49
N LEU A 706 23.03 17.63 -17.27
CA LEU A 706 22.70 19.02 -16.98
C LEU A 706 21.17 19.19 -16.90
N THR A 707 20.69 19.65 -15.78
CA THR A 707 19.28 19.78 -15.47
C THR A 707 18.91 21.22 -15.23
N GLY A 708 17.94 21.71 -15.99
CA GLY A 708 17.38 23.05 -15.83
C GLY A 708 16.37 23.08 -14.70
N ASN A 709 16.58 23.94 -13.72
CA ASN A 709 15.68 24.17 -12.61
C ASN A 709 14.69 25.31 -12.91
N GLY A 710 13.56 25.37 -12.19
CA GLY A 710 12.54 26.38 -12.41
C GLY A 710 12.99 27.82 -12.12
N GLY A 711 12.44 28.80 -12.85
CA GLY A 711 12.80 30.20 -12.67
C GLY A 711 14.22 30.53 -13.08
N SER A 712 14.86 31.50 -12.40
CA SER A 712 16.27 31.88 -12.59
C SER A 712 17.22 31.06 -11.69
N ALA A 713 16.84 29.81 -11.39
CA ALA A 713 17.64 28.96 -10.50
C ALA A 713 18.88 28.41 -11.22
N LYS A 714 19.92 28.12 -10.41
CA LYS A 714 21.13 27.46 -10.86
C LYS A 714 20.81 26.12 -11.54
N VAL A 715 21.47 25.85 -12.70
CA VAL A 715 21.45 24.52 -13.30
C VAL A 715 22.23 23.53 -12.43
N THR A 716 21.80 22.29 -12.38
CA THR A 716 22.42 21.25 -11.57
C THR A 716 22.74 20.01 -12.39
N LEU A 717 23.47 19.06 -11.82
CA LEU A 717 23.60 17.71 -12.35
C LEU A 717 22.66 16.77 -11.58
N THR A 718 21.88 16.01 -12.32
CA THR A 718 21.08 14.92 -11.78
C THR A 718 21.23 13.68 -12.66
N ASP A 719 20.86 12.51 -12.14
CA ASP A 719 20.94 11.28 -12.92
C ASP A 719 20.21 11.44 -14.25
N CYS A 720 20.84 10.98 -15.34
CA CYS A 720 20.28 11.11 -16.68
C CYS A 720 19.01 10.29 -16.83
N MET A 721 17.93 10.92 -17.30
CA MET A 721 16.64 10.31 -17.53
C MET A 721 16.14 10.61 -18.94
N VAL A 722 15.65 9.59 -19.65
CA VAL A 722 15.29 9.72 -21.07
C VAL A 722 14.15 10.69 -21.31
N ASN A 723 13.13 10.70 -20.51
CA ASN A 723 11.94 11.53 -20.70
C ASN A 723 11.87 12.72 -19.75
N ASN A 724 12.99 13.15 -19.20
CA ASN A 724 13.00 14.31 -18.33
C ASN A 724 13.18 15.58 -19.16
N ALA A 725 12.07 16.30 -19.39
CA ALA A 725 12.09 17.56 -20.14
C ALA A 725 13.05 18.62 -19.56
N ALA A 726 13.38 18.52 -18.26
CA ALA A 726 14.35 19.41 -17.62
C ALA A 726 15.80 19.10 -18.02
N GLN A 727 16.06 17.97 -18.69
CA GLN A 727 17.38 17.55 -19.17
C GLN A 727 17.54 17.63 -20.68
N VAL A 728 16.49 17.92 -21.42
CA VAL A 728 16.52 18.03 -22.88
C VAL A 728 16.83 19.46 -23.29
N TRP A 729 18.00 19.64 -23.85
CA TRP A 729 18.52 20.90 -24.34
C TRP A 729 18.59 20.88 -25.85
N SER A 730 18.37 22.01 -26.49
CA SER A 730 18.59 22.22 -27.93
C SER A 730 19.70 23.24 -28.12
N MET A 731 20.63 22.95 -29.04
CA MET A 731 21.68 23.88 -29.44
C MET A 731 21.25 24.60 -30.72
N ASP A 732 21.09 25.90 -30.65
CA ASP A 732 20.74 26.75 -31.79
C ASP A 732 22.01 27.22 -32.48
N ALA A 733 22.33 26.65 -33.64
CA ALA A 733 23.54 26.95 -34.40
C ALA A 733 23.61 28.42 -34.90
N THR A 734 22.46 29.07 -35.07
CA THR A 734 22.39 30.47 -35.56
C THR A 734 22.67 31.47 -34.43
N THR A 735 22.10 31.23 -33.27
CA THR A 735 22.20 32.15 -32.13
C THR A 735 23.26 31.73 -31.13
N SER A 736 23.80 30.54 -31.27
CA SER A 736 24.70 29.90 -30.28
C SER A 736 24.04 29.75 -28.89
N ALA A 737 22.72 29.74 -28.82
CA ALA A 737 21.99 29.57 -27.56
C ALA A 737 21.78 28.09 -27.28
N ILE A 738 21.95 27.69 -26.02
CA ILE A 738 21.53 26.39 -25.51
C ILE A 738 20.20 26.60 -24.82
N LYS A 739 19.14 25.97 -25.34
CA LYS A 739 17.74 26.20 -24.90
C LYS A 739 17.16 24.99 -24.24
N GLN A 740 16.37 25.18 -23.19
CA GLN A 740 15.60 24.17 -22.52
C GLN A 740 14.22 24.75 -22.19
N SER A 741 13.15 24.14 -22.72
CA SER A 741 11.76 24.59 -22.53
C SER A 741 11.56 26.07 -22.82
N GLY A 742 12.14 26.58 -23.91
CA GLY A 742 12.01 27.98 -24.34
C GLY A 742 12.86 29.01 -23.57
N GLN A 743 13.64 28.57 -22.60
CA GLN A 743 14.60 29.42 -21.89
C GLN A 743 16.05 29.05 -22.24
N CYS A 744 16.96 29.99 -22.09
CA CYS A 744 18.37 29.86 -22.46
C CYS A 744 19.24 29.55 -21.25
N LEU A 745 20.28 28.74 -21.48
CA LEU A 745 21.38 28.61 -20.54
C LEU A 745 22.12 29.96 -20.49
N ASP A 746 22.23 30.52 -19.31
CA ASP A 746 22.68 31.88 -19.07
C ASP A 746 23.82 31.88 -18.06
N LEU A 747 24.91 32.58 -18.39
CA LEU A 747 25.98 32.84 -17.46
C LEU A 747 25.55 33.99 -16.54
N ASN A 748 25.19 33.68 -15.32
CA ASN A 748 24.72 34.67 -14.35
C ASN A 748 25.89 35.57 -13.92
N SER A 749 25.90 36.82 -14.38
CA SER A 749 26.94 37.78 -14.10
C SER A 749 26.81 38.50 -12.74
N GLY A 750 25.66 38.34 -12.05
CA GLY A 750 25.36 39.14 -10.87
C GLY A 750 25.35 38.39 -9.53
N ASN A 751 25.15 37.09 -9.53
CA ASN A 751 25.04 36.32 -8.29
C ASN A 751 26.09 35.23 -8.18
N LEU A 752 26.88 35.29 -7.11
CA LEU A 752 27.82 34.24 -6.77
C LEU A 752 27.15 33.26 -5.78
N VAL A 753 27.35 31.98 -6.03
CA VAL A 753 26.99 30.92 -5.06
C VAL A 753 28.30 30.35 -4.53
N ASN A 754 28.55 30.41 -3.24
CA ASN A 754 29.81 30.02 -2.61
C ASN A 754 31.02 30.72 -3.22
N ASN A 755 30.89 32.02 -3.49
CA ASN A 755 31.87 32.85 -4.16
C ASN A 755 32.27 32.39 -5.58
N ARG A 756 31.42 31.65 -6.26
CA ARG A 756 31.61 31.13 -7.62
C ARG A 756 30.49 31.58 -8.55
N GLN A 757 30.87 31.83 -9.79
CA GLN A 757 29.94 32.15 -10.85
C GLN A 757 29.18 30.91 -11.26
N ILE A 758 27.88 31.08 -11.52
CA ILE A 758 26.94 29.96 -11.83
C ILE A 758 26.31 30.14 -13.21
N ALA A 759 25.86 29.05 -13.78
CA ALA A 759 24.93 29.05 -14.90
C ALA A 759 23.48 28.87 -14.38
N ILE A 760 22.56 29.60 -14.99
CA ILE A 760 21.15 29.58 -14.70
C ILE A 760 20.35 29.31 -15.98
N ARG A 761 19.08 29.06 -15.84
CA ARG A 761 18.11 29.09 -16.94
C ARG A 761 17.34 30.40 -16.90
N TYR A 762 17.41 31.19 -17.98
CA TYR A 762 16.78 32.52 -18.04
C TYR A 762 16.07 32.77 -19.37
N SER A 763 15.21 33.75 -19.43
CA SER A 763 14.56 34.18 -20.68
C SER A 763 15.58 34.51 -21.74
N CYS A 764 15.38 34.01 -22.97
CA CYS A 764 16.33 34.23 -24.05
C CYS A 764 16.37 35.71 -24.46
N SER A 765 17.51 36.36 -24.30
CA SER A 765 17.72 37.77 -24.65
C SER A 765 18.63 37.97 -25.89
N GLY A 766 19.35 36.91 -26.30
CA GLY A 766 20.33 36.96 -27.35
C GLY A 766 21.65 37.66 -26.96
N ASN A 767 21.80 38.02 -25.69
CA ASN A 767 23.02 38.64 -25.17
C ASN A 767 24.18 37.67 -25.10
N ASN A 768 25.42 38.21 -24.99
CA ASN A 768 26.66 37.43 -25.00
C ASN A 768 26.75 36.38 -23.86
N ASN A 769 26.13 36.63 -22.71
CA ASN A 769 26.06 35.69 -21.58
C ASN A 769 25.23 34.43 -21.87
N GLN A 770 24.46 34.41 -22.97
CA GLN A 770 23.64 33.26 -23.41
C GLN A 770 24.18 32.59 -24.66
N ARG A 771 25.36 33.02 -25.17
CA ARG A 771 26.00 32.44 -26.36
C ARG A 771 27.05 31.43 -25.96
N TRP A 772 26.77 30.16 -26.23
CA TRP A 772 27.61 29.03 -25.88
C TRP A 772 28.14 28.36 -27.13
N THR A 773 29.39 28.01 -27.12
CA THR A 773 30.03 27.22 -28.19
C THR A 773 30.48 25.89 -27.63
N MET A 774 30.21 24.82 -28.34
CA MET A 774 30.74 23.50 -28.05
C MET A 774 31.89 23.24 -29.04
N LEU A 775 33.09 23.09 -28.53
CA LEU A 775 34.24 22.75 -29.38
C LEU A 775 34.23 21.23 -29.57
N ASN A 776 33.88 20.80 -30.79
CA ASN A 776 33.70 19.40 -31.12
C ASN A 776 35.00 18.60 -31.08
N GLN A 777 34.99 17.47 -30.43
CA GLN A 777 35.86 16.33 -30.66
C GLN A 777 34.95 15.10 -30.87
N ASN A 778 35.24 14.34 -31.95
CA ASN A 778 34.54 13.07 -32.17
C ASN A 778 34.87 12.11 -31.03
N THR A 779 33.87 11.75 -30.26
CA THR A 779 33.99 10.76 -29.18
C THR A 779 32.79 9.84 -29.20
N SER A 780 33.07 8.55 -29.20
CA SER A 780 32.09 7.52 -28.86
C SER A 780 31.61 7.77 -27.43
N LEU A 781 30.32 7.65 -27.20
CA LEU A 781 29.70 7.67 -25.89
C LEU A 781 30.15 6.43 -25.14
N ILE A 782 31.27 6.53 -24.48
CA ILE A 782 31.72 5.50 -23.58
C ILE A 782 31.07 5.82 -22.24
N LEU A 783 30.09 5.00 -21.86
CA LEU A 783 29.57 4.99 -20.50
C LEU A 783 30.64 4.85 -19.43
N ALA A 784 31.87 4.60 -19.89
CA ALA A 784 33.06 4.45 -19.11
C ALA A 784 34.17 5.39 -19.51
N GLY A 785 33.90 6.57 -19.91
CA GLY A 785 34.89 7.64 -19.78
C GLY A 785 35.17 7.96 -18.32
N ALA A 786 35.17 6.92 -17.49
CA ALA A 786 35.43 7.00 -16.07
C ALA A 786 36.92 7.19 -15.86
N THR A 787 37.30 8.40 -15.48
CA THR A 787 38.60 8.66 -14.89
C THR A 787 38.75 7.99 -13.54
N SER A 788 39.94 7.85 -13.06
CA SER A 788 40.27 7.43 -11.70
C SER A 788 39.43 8.14 -10.64
N LYS A 789 39.08 9.40 -10.87
CA LYS A 789 38.27 10.21 -9.98
C LYS A 789 36.78 9.78 -10.01
N ASN A 790 36.29 9.37 -11.18
CA ASN A 790 34.90 8.93 -11.36
C ASN A 790 34.66 7.49 -10.92
N ILE A 791 35.62 6.63 -11.11
CA ILE A 791 35.64 5.31 -10.48
C ILE A 791 35.64 5.49 -8.97
N GLY A 792 36.43 6.37 -8.41
CA GLY A 792 36.43 6.71 -6.99
C GLY A 792 35.09 7.21 -6.50
N ILE A 793 34.37 8.03 -7.27
CA ILE A 793 33.04 8.53 -6.93
C ILE A 793 31.99 7.42 -7.09
N LEU A 794 32.02 6.66 -8.19
CA LEU A 794 31.13 5.53 -8.41
C LEU A 794 31.30 4.48 -7.30
N VAL A 795 32.55 4.16 -6.99
CA VAL A 795 32.94 3.21 -5.98
C VAL A 795 32.61 3.73 -4.57
N LYS A 796 32.74 5.02 -4.30
CA LYS A 796 32.40 5.65 -3.05
C LYS A 796 30.86 5.69 -2.86
N ASN A 797 30.11 5.95 -3.94
CA ASN A 797 28.65 5.87 -3.94
C ASN A 797 28.17 4.43 -3.77
N LEU A 798 28.79 3.48 -4.42
CA LEU A 798 28.51 2.05 -4.25
C LEU A 798 28.91 1.57 -2.84
N LYS A 799 30.02 2.06 -2.26
CA LYS A 799 30.44 1.76 -0.90
C LYS A 799 29.51 2.36 0.14
N ALA A 800 29.06 3.58 -0.08
CA ALA A 800 28.06 4.21 0.77
C ALA A 800 26.70 3.47 0.72
N GLN A 801 26.30 2.94 -0.44
CA GLN A 801 25.17 2.04 -0.59
C GLN A 801 25.43 0.66 0.02
N SER A 802 26.68 0.26 0.20
CA SER A 802 27.10 -1.04 0.70
C SER A 802 27.40 -1.09 2.20
N LEU A 803 27.39 0.02 2.92
CA LEU A 803 27.57 0.06 4.38
C LEU A 803 26.27 -0.17 5.17
N ASN A 804 25.18 -0.58 4.49
CA ASN A 804 23.84 -0.82 5.06
C ASN A 804 23.38 -2.24 4.92
#